data_26b7ab223003f564e530e471757ffca6
#
_entry.id   26b7ab223003f564e530e471757ffca6
#
_cell.length_a   1.000
_cell.length_b   1.000
_cell.length_c   1.000
_cell.angle_alpha   90.00
_cell.angle_beta   90.00
_cell.angle_gamma   90.00
#
_symmetry.space_group_name_H-M   'P 1'
#
loop_
_entity.id
_entity.type
_entity.pdbx_description
1 polymer ?
#
loop_
_entity_poly.entity_id
_entity_poly.type
_entity_poly.pdbx_seq_one_letter_code
_entity_poly.pdbx_strand_id
1 'polypeptide(L)'
;MRIKVLTTAIISSLLLTACNDGSSSASSTQTGVLSDSYVKGVAYSAAPSGKTGATGTNGEFDYLAGDTVTFKIGGVTLGSVNMSNTALGLDSGRLMVRPKDLAGVVDETDEKALAVAQFIQTAAAALPSDTRIDVSGNAGKFTTADTVDSLDKVGTLATAAGLSPVSLEKVSQHLLNAPGNVKSVEFTPTDITGLSDANRALAYTTSTVKVAYTDGSTKTFPLSYVNLFNNIDTGKTADGSAAAAIRDKNGHIINDPAGKPYVPQTPDANSLMDVGGTPYLVTHYEYVSKDSAGTDGYGKVPMAMTLAKLSQSKTDGKLAVDSIKPVDFSGVNGLWIPCAGSRSPWNTHLGSEEYEPDARCDASVGDATYAASSSCTGMEYTARMNAFRALYGEATASPYNYGRVPEVTIAMGGASTVQKWYTLGRLSREKVQFFGDSRTAIQGDDGTYTHLTLFVADKARNLSAGTLYAAKWNQLSSDGAEGGKANLTWIKLGHATHGQIKAAVDAGVKFSDLFAVDTSGGATPVAGFTRVKHGHEVATVEDLKLNTGTFAGVPIDTLAAFLETCRYAALKGATVEFEKFEGVAYNARDNKAYAAMTRMANGMENKSVTSTEPANDIRLKKNGSGAVYQLSLQPGWFDSAGTAIDSAFVPVVMEALVVGEDMAADTDGNKSRLDKIASPDNLFFSERMRVLFIGEDSGNHVNNALWAYHVDSGKLVRILSLPMGAESTGLQVVDNLNGHAYIMSNYQHAGDKNSTAQATFDRIKGLINTDKAEVGYLGGLPAMR
;
A
#
# COMPACT_ATOMS: atom_id res chain seq x y z
N MET A 1 20.58 -8.08 -65.25
CA MET A 1 19.81 -6.85 -65.49
C MET A 1 19.62 -6.12 -64.15
N ARG A 2 20.37 -5.05 -63.97
CA ARG A 2 20.41 -4.28 -62.70
C ARG A 2 19.30 -3.23 -62.75
N ILE A 3 18.51 -3.13 -61.68
CA ILE A 3 17.69 -1.93 -61.40
C ILE A 3 18.06 -1.46 -60.02
N LYS A 4 18.69 -0.29 -59.97
CA LYS A 4 18.96 0.48 -58.74
C LYS A 4 17.70 1.30 -58.41
N VAL A 5 17.26 1.26 -57.19
CA VAL A 5 16.31 2.23 -56.62
C VAL A 5 17.13 3.21 -55.80
N LEU A 6 17.05 4.47 -56.18
CA LEU A 6 17.67 5.63 -55.52
C LEU A 6 16.74 6.12 -54.43
N THR A 7 17.18 6.13 -53.18
CA THR A 7 16.49 6.80 -52.09
C THR A 7 17.18 8.14 -51.85
N THR A 8 16.49 9.22 -52.11
CA THR A 8 16.98 10.59 -51.91
C THR A 8 16.70 11.02 -50.49
N ALA A 9 17.72 11.12 -49.66
CA ALA A 9 17.64 11.79 -48.37
C ALA A 9 17.98 13.29 -48.58
N ILE A 10 17.05 14.16 -48.22
CA ILE A 10 17.29 15.60 -48.18
C ILE A 10 17.82 15.95 -46.79
N ILE A 11 19.14 16.21 -46.73
CA ILE A 11 19.79 16.82 -45.56
C ILE A 11 19.87 18.31 -45.87
N SER A 12 19.08 19.12 -45.17
CA SER A 12 19.23 20.58 -45.18
C SER A 12 20.29 20.97 -44.16
N SER A 13 21.53 21.17 -44.63
CA SER A 13 22.60 21.80 -43.86
C SER A 13 22.43 23.33 -43.95
N LEU A 14 22.06 23.99 -42.88
CA LEU A 14 22.22 25.44 -42.73
C LEU A 14 23.62 25.73 -42.19
N LEU A 15 24.45 26.32 -43.03
CA LEU A 15 25.68 26.98 -42.64
C LEU A 15 25.32 28.29 -41.91
N LEU A 16 25.70 28.38 -40.61
CA LEU A 16 25.73 29.66 -39.89
C LEU A 16 27.04 30.37 -40.19
N THR A 17 26.97 31.43 -40.96
CA THR A 17 28.00 32.49 -40.99
C THR A 17 27.82 33.36 -39.74
N ALA A 18 28.85 33.42 -38.93
CA ALA A 18 28.89 34.31 -37.76
C ALA A 18 29.03 35.74 -38.26
N CYS A 19 28.01 36.58 -38.04
CA CYS A 19 28.16 38.01 -37.92
C CYS A 19 27.78 38.38 -36.48
N ASN A 20 28.74 38.97 -35.80
CA ASN A 20 28.64 39.48 -34.44
C ASN A 20 27.94 40.84 -34.52
N ASP A 21 26.63 40.87 -34.17
CA ASP A 21 25.95 42.10 -33.79
C ASP A 21 25.04 41.80 -32.60
N GLY A 22 25.32 42.49 -31.49
CA GLY A 22 24.60 42.36 -30.22
C GLY A 22 23.15 42.79 -30.34
N SER A 23 22.28 41.87 -30.71
CA SER A 23 20.84 41.94 -30.47
C SER A 23 20.45 40.84 -29.50
N SER A 24 20.16 41.23 -28.26
CA SER A 24 19.45 40.37 -27.32
C SER A 24 18.19 39.87 -27.99
N SER A 25 18.11 38.58 -28.32
CA SER A 25 16.85 37.96 -28.73
C SER A 25 15.89 38.09 -27.54
N ALA A 26 14.97 39.05 -27.61
CA ALA A 26 13.89 39.18 -26.66
C ALA A 26 13.12 37.86 -26.64
N SER A 27 13.17 37.13 -25.53
CA SER A 27 12.36 35.91 -25.36
C SER A 27 10.91 36.26 -25.63
N SER A 28 10.26 35.52 -26.55
CA SER A 28 8.86 35.75 -26.87
C SER A 28 7.97 35.40 -25.68
N THR A 29 6.97 36.23 -25.43
CA THR A 29 5.94 35.93 -24.42
C THR A 29 5.27 34.61 -24.76
N GLN A 30 5.18 33.74 -23.79
CA GLN A 30 4.47 32.48 -23.84
C GLN A 30 3.21 32.58 -22.97
N THR A 31 2.19 31.78 -23.28
CA THR A 31 0.95 31.70 -22.50
C THR A 31 0.88 30.32 -21.86
N GLY A 32 0.75 30.27 -20.54
CA GLY A 32 0.43 29.07 -19.75
C GLY A 32 -1.02 29.05 -19.34
N VAL A 33 -1.46 27.95 -18.73
CA VAL A 33 -2.83 27.74 -18.24
C VAL A 33 -2.80 27.29 -16.78
N LEU A 34 -3.56 27.98 -15.92
CA LEU A 34 -3.83 27.52 -14.56
C LEU A 34 -5.11 26.68 -14.56
N SER A 35 -5.01 25.43 -14.12
CA SER A 35 -6.09 24.45 -14.22
C SER A 35 -6.29 23.63 -12.95
N ASP A 36 -7.33 23.93 -12.23
CA ASP A 36 -8.18 23.04 -11.42
C ASP A 36 -9.58 23.13 -12.06
N SER A 37 -9.81 22.58 -13.26
CA SER A 37 -10.56 23.20 -14.33
C SER A 37 -9.97 24.59 -14.67
N TYR A 38 -10.36 25.26 -15.73
CA TYR A 38 -9.77 26.57 -16.05
C TYR A 38 -10.10 27.62 -14.98
N VAL A 39 -9.07 28.10 -14.26
CA VAL A 39 -9.27 29.03 -13.13
C VAL A 39 -9.07 30.47 -13.55
N LYS A 40 -10.17 31.25 -13.57
CA LYS A 40 -10.20 32.66 -13.88
C LYS A 40 -10.06 33.52 -12.63
N GLY A 41 -9.32 34.63 -12.73
CA GLY A 41 -9.27 35.68 -11.72
C GLY A 41 -8.21 35.47 -10.63
N VAL A 42 -7.29 34.52 -10.80
CA VAL A 42 -6.14 34.34 -9.93
C VAL A 42 -5.03 35.32 -10.31
N ALA A 43 -4.58 36.13 -9.37
CA ALA A 43 -3.46 37.03 -9.62
C ALA A 43 -2.14 36.24 -9.79
N TYR A 44 -1.31 36.64 -10.75
CA TYR A 44 -0.01 36.04 -10.96
C TYR A 44 1.11 37.09 -11.10
N SER A 45 2.32 36.66 -10.73
CA SER A 45 3.54 37.43 -10.97
C SER A 45 4.68 36.51 -11.40
N ALA A 46 5.35 36.84 -12.50
CA ALA A 46 6.44 36.07 -13.10
C ALA A 46 7.79 36.77 -12.89
N ALA A 47 8.78 36.06 -12.39
CA ALA A 47 10.12 36.54 -12.19
C ALA A 47 11.15 35.64 -12.89
N PRO A 48 12.17 36.17 -13.56
CA PRO A 48 12.65 37.57 -13.53
C PRO A 48 11.97 38.53 -14.51
N SER A 49 11.05 38.08 -15.39
CA SER A 49 10.50 38.91 -16.47
C SER A 49 9.67 40.11 -15.97
N GLY A 50 9.14 40.05 -14.76
CA GLY A 50 8.28 41.10 -14.18
C GLY A 50 6.85 41.11 -14.74
N LYS A 51 6.44 40.09 -15.50
CA LYS A 51 5.03 39.98 -15.98
C LYS A 51 4.07 39.75 -14.83
N THR A 52 2.96 40.48 -14.84
CA THR A 52 1.91 40.36 -13.83
C THR A 52 0.55 40.47 -14.45
N GLY A 53 -0.47 39.91 -13.82
CA GLY A 53 -1.84 39.96 -14.28
C GLY A 53 -2.78 39.11 -13.42
N ALA A 54 -3.96 38.86 -13.97
CA ALA A 54 -4.87 37.86 -13.45
C ALA A 54 -5.19 36.85 -14.55
N THR A 55 -5.41 35.59 -14.17
CA THR A 55 -5.69 34.51 -15.12
C THR A 55 -7.02 34.83 -15.90
N GLY A 56 -6.96 34.54 -17.19
CA GLY A 56 -8.06 34.75 -18.14
C GLY A 56 -9.20 33.74 -17.98
N THR A 57 -10.19 33.82 -18.91
CA THR A 57 -11.41 32.98 -18.84
C THR A 57 -11.11 31.47 -18.94
N ASN A 58 -10.05 31.08 -19.63
CA ASN A 58 -9.61 29.69 -19.71
C ASN A 58 -8.30 29.47 -18.92
N GLY A 59 -8.11 30.22 -17.82
CA GLY A 59 -6.95 30.07 -16.94
C GLY A 59 -5.64 30.65 -17.50
N GLU A 60 -5.69 31.43 -18.61
CA GLU A 60 -4.48 31.90 -19.30
C GLU A 60 -3.67 32.88 -18.44
N PHE A 61 -2.34 32.74 -18.49
CA PHE A 61 -1.36 33.69 -17.91
C PHE A 61 -0.11 33.79 -18.78
N ASP A 62 0.55 34.94 -18.75
CA ASP A 62 1.73 35.21 -19.58
C ASP A 62 3.03 35.08 -18.78
N TYR A 63 4.04 34.49 -19.41
CA TYR A 63 5.39 34.32 -18.85
C TYR A 63 6.47 34.34 -19.94
N LEU A 64 7.72 34.44 -19.55
CA LEU A 64 8.90 34.18 -20.42
C LEU A 64 9.59 32.86 -20.02
N ALA A 65 10.28 32.26 -20.96
CA ALA A 65 11.09 31.05 -20.67
C ALA A 65 12.06 31.34 -19.52
N GLY A 66 12.07 30.45 -18.50
CA GLY A 66 12.89 30.60 -17.31
C GLY A 66 12.24 31.35 -16.14
N ASP A 67 11.02 31.88 -16.32
CA ASP A 67 10.30 32.50 -15.21
C ASP A 67 9.87 31.48 -14.16
N THR A 68 9.82 31.94 -12.92
CA THR A 68 9.04 31.33 -11.85
C THR A 68 7.79 32.17 -11.65
N VAL A 69 6.62 31.56 -11.82
CA VAL A 69 5.31 32.22 -11.69
C VAL A 69 4.70 31.92 -10.35
N THR A 70 4.36 32.94 -9.58
CA THR A 70 3.67 32.85 -8.29
C THR A 70 2.20 33.23 -8.47
N PHE A 71 1.29 32.43 -7.91
CA PHE A 71 -0.16 32.61 -7.99
C PHE A 71 -0.76 32.97 -6.64
N LYS A 72 -1.76 33.89 -6.65
CA LYS A 72 -2.44 34.36 -5.42
C LYS A 72 -3.93 34.60 -5.66
N ILE A 73 -4.73 34.37 -4.60
CA ILE A 73 -6.11 34.82 -4.49
C ILE A 73 -6.20 35.83 -3.36
N GLY A 74 -6.41 37.11 -3.70
CA GLY A 74 -6.29 38.18 -2.73
C GLY A 74 -4.86 38.23 -2.13
N GLY A 75 -4.76 38.27 -0.80
CA GLY A 75 -3.49 38.20 -0.07
C GLY A 75 -2.87 36.81 0.03
N VAL A 76 -3.62 35.73 -0.28
CA VAL A 76 -3.21 34.35 -0.02
C VAL A 76 -2.45 33.78 -1.21
N THR A 77 -1.25 33.28 -0.97
CA THR A 77 -0.41 32.60 -1.96
C THR A 77 -0.85 31.13 -2.12
N LEU A 78 -1.05 30.71 -3.38
CA LEU A 78 -1.34 29.31 -3.74
C LEU A 78 -0.07 28.50 -3.91
N GLY A 79 0.97 29.13 -4.43
CA GLY A 79 2.26 28.49 -4.71
C GLY A 79 3.02 29.19 -5.84
N SER A 80 4.21 28.64 -6.16
CA SER A 80 5.08 29.15 -7.23
C SER A 80 5.59 28.00 -8.08
N VAL A 81 5.63 28.17 -9.41
CA VAL A 81 6.06 27.14 -10.36
C VAL A 81 7.11 27.69 -11.30
N ASN A 82 8.22 26.98 -11.47
CA ASN A 82 9.23 27.28 -12.48
C ASN A 82 8.74 26.80 -13.86
N MET A 83 8.62 27.70 -14.81
CA MET A 83 8.07 27.43 -16.14
C MET A 83 9.04 26.69 -17.07
N SER A 84 10.27 26.41 -16.62
CA SER A 84 11.18 25.47 -17.28
C SER A 84 11.02 24.04 -16.78
N ASN A 85 10.10 23.79 -15.82
CA ASN A 85 9.87 22.45 -15.30
C ASN A 85 9.22 21.55 -16.35
N THR A 86 9.97 20.54 -16.79
CA THR A 86 9.53 19.58 -17.83
C THR A 86 8.45 18.60 -17.35
N ALA A 87 8.14 18.57 -16.05
CA ALA A 87 7.06 17.76 -15.48
C ALA A 87 5.68 18.42 -15.60
N LEU A 88 5.61 19.69 -16.00
CA LEU A 88 4.33 20.36 -16.24
C LEU A 88 3.58 19.71 -17.42
N GLY A 89 2.27 19.56 -17.24
CA GLY A 89 1.38 19.09 -18.30
C GLY A 89 1.24 20.09 -19.43
N LEU A 90 0.62 19.65 -20.53
CA LEU A 90 0.27 20.50 -21.63
C LEU A 90 -1.26 20.52 -21.82
N ASP A 91 -1.80 21.70 -22.07
CA ASP A 91 -3.13 21.90 -22.60
C ASP A 91 -3.04 22.59 -23.96
N SER A 92 -3.42 21.86 -25.01
CA SER A 92 -3.36 22.37 -26.39
C SER A 92 -2.01 23.00 -26.76
N GLY A 93 -0.91 22.39 -26.27
CA GLY A 93 0.47 22.85 -26.50
C GLY A 93 0.97 23.96 -25.56
N ARG A 94 0.13 24.46 -24.63
CA ARG A 94 0.50 25.43 -23.59
C ARG A 94 0.87 24.69 -22.29
N LEU A 95 1.88 25.18 -21.55
CA LEU A 95 2.19 24.62 -20.22
C LEU A 95 1.00 24.81 -19.28
N MET A 96 0.63 23.74 -18.58
CA MET A 96 -0.47 23.69 -17.65
C MET A 96 0.03 23.55 -16.22
N VAL A 97 -0.37 24.50 -15.36
CA VAL A 97 -0.09 24.50 -13.92
C VAL A 97 -1.33 24.01 -13.18
N ARG A 98 -1.16 23.04 -12.30
CA ARG A 98 -2.23 22.42 -11.51
C ARG A 98 -2.03 22.64 -10.00
N PRO A 99 -3.03 22.35 -9.15
CA PRO A 99 -2.89 22.43 -7.69
C PRO A 99 -1.67 21.71 -7.15
N LYS A 100 -1.36 20.50 -7.64
CA LYS A 100 -0.17 19.74 -7.23
C LYS A 100 1.15 20.45 -7.58
N ASP A 101 1.20 21.11 -8.73
CA ASP A 101 2.40 21.86 -9.17
C ASP A 101 2.63 23.08 -8.28
N LEU A 102 1.56 23.76 -7.87
CA LEU A 102 1.58 24.88 -6.92
C LEU A 102 1.97 24.42 -5.51
N ALA A 103 1.50 23.25 -5.10
CA ALA A 103 1.84 22.62 -3.82
C ALA A 103 3.28 22.05 -3.79
N GLY A 104 3.93 21.92 -4.96
CA GLY A 104 5.27 21.32 -5.08
C GLY A 104 5.27 19.81 -4.80
N VAL A 105 4.19 19.11 -5.11
CA VAL A 105 4.01 17.66 -4.93
C VAL A 105 3.74 16.98 -6.26
N VAL A 106 3.89 15.66 -6.32
CA VAL A 106 3.72 14.89 -7.57
C VAL A 106 2.31 14.38 -7.78
N ASP A 107 1.53 14.20 -6.71
CA ASP A 107 0.21 13.60 -6.74
C ASP A 107 -0.89 14.64 -6.44
N GLU A 108 -1.96 14.63 -7.25
CA GLU A 108 -3.15 15.46 -7.02
C GLU A 108 -3.91 15.06 -5.73
N THR A 109 -3.70 13.85 -5.23
CA THR A 109 -4.31 13.36 -4.00
C THR A 109 -3.50 13.70 -2.75
N ASP A 110 -2.29 14.27 -2.90
CA ASP A 110 -1.53 14.79 -1.78
C ASP A 110 -2.33 15.88 -1.06
N GLU A 111 -2.31 15.87 0.28
CA GLU A 111 -3.12 16.81 1.07
C GLU A 111 -2.80 18.27 0.76
N LYS A 112 -1.53 18.60 0.43
CA LYS A 112 -1.19 19.98 0.05
C LYS A 112 -1.80 20.34 -1.30
N ALA A 113 -1.82 19.42 -2.27
CA ALA A 113 -2.50 19.62 -3.55
C ALA A 113 -4.01 19.77 -3.34
N LEU A 114 -4.61 18.90 -2.51
CA LEU A 114 -6.03 18.98 -2.16
C LEU A 114 -6.35 20.28 -1.42
N ALA A 115 -5.47 20.77 -0.54
CA ALA A 115 -5.63 22.05 0.15
C ALA A 115 -5.64 23.22 -0.84
N VAL A 116 -4.70 23.25 -1.80
CA VAL A 116 -4.69 24.29 -2.86
C VAL A 116 -5.95 24.22 -3.70
N ALA A 117 -6.38 23.04 -4.15
CA ALA A 117 -7.60 22.85 -4.91
C ALA A 117 -8.84 23.24 -4.10
N GLN A 118 -8.95 22.82 -2.85
CA GLN A 118 -10.06 23.19 -1.95
C GLN A 118 -10.14 24.69 -1.76
N PHE A 119 -9.00 25.36 -1.58
CA PHE A 119 -8.98 26.81 -1.43
C PHE A 119 -9.44 27.53 -2.70
N ILE A 120 -8.96 27.12 -3.89
CA ILE A 120 -9.40 27.66 -5.20
C ILE A 120 -10.92 27.51 -5.36
N GLN A 121 -11.44 26.29 -5.11
CA GLN A 121 -12.88 26.01 -5.26
C GLN A 121 -13.73 26.72 -4.21
N THR A 122 -13.23 26.88 -2.98
CA THR A 122 -13.89 27.65 -1.90
C THR A 122 -13.93 29.14 -2.22
N ALA A 123 -12.91 29.66 -2.91
CA ALA A 123 -12.85 31.05 -3.35
C ALA A 123 -13.75 31.35 -4.57
N ALA A 124 -14.33 30.33 -5.20
CA ALA A 124 -15.23 30.53 -6.33
C ALA A 124 -16.45 31.37 -5.95
N ALA A 125 -16.90 32.24 -6.86
CA ALA A 125 -18.07 33.09 -6.67
C ALA A 125 -19.40 32.31 -6.74
N ALA A 126 -19.38 31.15 -7.39
CA ALA A 126 -20.46 30.16 -7.47
C ALA A 126 -19.86 28.77 -7.37
N LEU A 127 -20.71 27.74 -7.25
CA LEU A 127 -20.23 26.35 -7.31
C LEU A 127 -19.44 26.12 -8.61
N PRO A 128 -18.22 25.56 -8.56
CA PRO A 128 -17.43 25.33 -9.75
C PRO A 128 -18.20 24.50 -10.77
N SER A 129 -18.16 24.92 -12.04
CA SER A 129 -18.57 24.05 -13.15
C SER A 129 -17.45 23.04 -13.45
N ASP A 130 -17.75 21.94 -14.14
CA ASP A 130 -16.77 20.92 -14.51
C ASP A 130 -15.64 21.43 -15.42
N THR A 131 -15.79 22.61 -16.00
CA THR A 131 -14.85 23.18 -16.97
C THR A 131 -14.26 24.51 -16.58
N ARG A 132 -14.83 25.25 -15.61
CA ARG A 132 -14.35 26.60 -15.23
C ARG A 132 -14.65 26.95 -13.79
N ILE A 133 -13.69 27.62 -13.17
CA ILE A 133 -13.77 28.20 -11.81
C ILE A 133 -13.52 29.71 -11.95
N ASP A 134 -14.40 30.57 -11.42
CA ASP A 134 -14.19 32.01 -11.37
C ASP A 134 -14.06 32.47 -9.91
N VAL A 135 -12.85 32.89 -9.51
CA VAL A 135 -12.56 33.35 -8.16
C VAL A 135 -12.65 34.87 -8.01
N SER A 136 -12.89 35.61 -9.11
CA SER A 136 -12.86 37.08 -9.13
C SER A 136 -13.81 37.72 -8.13
N GLY A 137 -14.97 37.11 -7.88
CA GLY A 137 -16.01 37.64 -7.00
C GLY A 137 -15.66 37.58 -5.51
N ASN A 138 -14.83 36.67 -5.11
CA ASN A 138 -14.46 36.48 -3.70
C ASN A 138 -12.96 36.78 -3.38
N ALA A 139 -12.13 37.00 -4.41
CA ALA A 139 -10.70 37.26 -4.19
C ALA A 139 -10.43 38.40 -3.20
N GLY A 140 -11.19 39.47 -3.23
CA GLY A 140 -11.08 40.60 -2.31
C GLY A 140 -11.45 40.33 -0.86
N LYS A 141 -12.04 39.15 -0.53
CA LYS A 141 -12.36 38.75 0.84
C LYS A 141 -11.14 38.18 1.58
N PHE A 142 -10.13 37.74 0.85
CA PHE A 142 -8.89 37.18 1.40
C PHE A 142 -7.85 38.26 1.54
N THR A 143 -7.91 39.03 2.65
CA THR A 143 -7.06 40.22 2.86
C THR A 143 -5.76 39.91 3.59
N THR A 144 -5.67 38.79 4.29
CA THR A 144 -4.48 38.38 5.07
C THR A 144 -3.43 37.80 4.15
N ALA A 145 -2.17 38.25 4.31
CA ALA A 145 -1.04 37.63 3.62
C ALA A 145 -0.71 36.28 4.28
N ASP A 146 -0.94 35.20 3.53
CA ASP A 146 -0.72 33.83 4.00
C ASP A 146 -0.38 32.90 2.82
N THR A 147 -0.14 31.62 3.09
CA THR A 147 0.10 30.58 2.08
C THR A 147 -0.75 29.37 2.41
N VAL A 148 -1.37 28.76 1.37
CA VAL A 148 -2.12 27.51 1.52
C VAL A 148 -1.15 26.35 1.55
N ASP A 149 -1.01 25.71 2.71
CA ASP A 149 -0.09 24.59 2.93
C ASP A 149 -0.73 23.37 3.60
N SER A 150 -1.99 23.49 4.05
CA SER A 150 -2.74 22.43 4.73
C SER A 150 -4.26 22.63 4.63
N LEU A 151 -5.03 21.56 4.82
CA LEU A 151 -6.50 21.59 4.85
C LEU A 151 -7.04 22.43 6.04
N ASP A 152 -6.41 22.33 7.19
CA ASP A 152 -6.79 23.13 8.39
C ASP A 152 -6.69 24.64 8.10
N LYS A 153 -5.68 25.02 7.33
CA LYS A 153 -5.49 26.41 6.93
C LYS A 153 -6.58 26.89 5.98
N VAL A 154 -7.04 26.05 5.07
CA VAL A 154 -8.19 26.37 4.21
C VAL A 154 -9.42 26.67 5.04
N GLY A 155 -9.72 25.85 6.05
CA GLY A 155 -10.83 26.08 6.98
C GLY A 155 -10.73 27.43 7.68
N THR A 156 -9.54 27.78 8.18
CA THR A 156 -9.26 29.05 8.87
C THR A 156 -9.44 30.26 7.92
N LEU A 157 -8.84 30.20 6.72
CA LEU A 157 -8.91 31.26 5.73
C LEU A 157 -10.34 31.46 5.18
N ALA A 158 -11.06 30.36 4.93
CA ALA A 158 -12.46 30.42 4.47
C ALA A 158 -13.36 31.07 5.53
N THR A 159 -13.23 30.66 6.79
CA THR A 159 -14.01 31.23 7.91
C THR A 159 -13.73 32.73 8.07
N ALA A 160 -12.46 33.15 7.99
CA ALA A 160 -12.08 34.57 8.05
C ALA A 160 -12.66 35.37 6.88
N ALA A 161 -12.85 34.76 5.71
CA ALA A 161 -13.47 35.35 4.53
C ALA A 161 -15.01 35.29 4.53
N GLY A 162 -15.63 34.70 5.56
CA GLY A 162 -17.08 34.47 5.64
C GLY A 162 -17.59 33.45 4.62
N LEU A 163 -16.74 32.44 4.28
CA LEU A 163 -17.06 31.35 3.36
C LEU A 163 -17.01 30.01 4.09
N SER A 164 -17.69 29.00 3.54
CA SER A 164 -17.59 27.61 3.98
C SER A 164 -16.71 26.81 3.03
N PRO A 165 -15.73 26.03 3.52
CA PRO A 165 -14.92 25.19 2.66
C PRO A 165 -15.76 24.22 1.84
N VAL A 166 -15.43 24.04 0.57
CA VAL A 166 -15.98 22.96 -0.26
C VAL A 166 -15.57 21.61 0.32
N SER A 167 -16.47 20.62 0.34
CA SER A 167 -16.12 19.30 0.85
C SER A 167 -15.03 18.63 0.01
N LEU A 168 -14.15 17.86 0.65
CA LEU A 168 -13.03 17.16 -0.01
C LEU A 168 -13.53 16.18 -1.08
N GLU A 169 -14.70 15.58 -0.89
CA GLU A 169 -15.34 14.73 -1.90
C GLU A 169 -15.59 15.51 -3.19
N LYS A 170 -16.20 16.71 -3.09
CA LYS A 170 -16.44 17.58 -4.25
C LYS A 170 -15.15 18.07 -4.89
N VAL A 171 -14.14 18.40 -4.07
CA VAL A 171 -12.80 18.79 -4.56
C VAL A 171 -12.19 17.68 -5.39
N SER A 172 -12.14 16.46 -4.85
CA SER A 172 -11.58 15.29 -5.54
C SER A 172 -12.35 14.97 -6.82
N GLN A 173 -13.69 15.03 -6.79
CA GLN A 173 -14.52 14.79 -7.96
C GLN A 173 -14.30 15.85 -9.05
N HIS A 174 -14.13 17.11 -8.67
CA HIS A 174 -13.85 18.20 -9.61
C HIS A 174 -12.48 18.04 -10.27
N LEU A 175 -11.44 17.73 -9.49
CA LEU A 175 -10.09 17.44 -9.99
C LEU A 175 -10.08 16.29 -11.02
N LEU A 176 -10.90 15.26 -10.81
CA LEU A 176 -11.03 14.13 -11.74
C LEU A 176 -11.60 14.56 -13.11
N ASN A 177 -12.45 15.57 -13.16
CA ASN A 177 -13.13 16.04 -14.37
C ASN A 177 -12.37 17.17 -15.10
N ALA A 178 -11.19 17.59 -14.60
CA ALA A 178 -10.42 18.66 -15.21
C ALA A 178 -9.93 18.30 -16.63
N PRO A 179 -9.82 19.30 -17.56
CA PRO A 179 -9.41 19.06 -18.95
C PRO A 179 -8.07 18.32 -19.10
N GLY A 180 -7.96 17.46 -20.11
CA GLY A 180 -6.76 16.67 -20.38
C GLY A 180 -6.58 15.48 -19.44
N ASN A 181 -7.54 15.20 -18.55
CA ASN A 181 -7.52 14.06 -17.63
C ASN A 181 -7.97 12.76 -18.30
N VAL A 182 -7.61 11.67 -17.69
CA VAL A 182 -8.11 10.34 -18.05
C VAL A 182 -9.62 10.30 -17.76
N LYS A 183 -10.41 9.94 -18.78
CA LYS A 183 -11.84 9.71 -18.67
C LYS A 183 -12.14 8.25 -18.34
N SER A 184 -11.45 7.33 -18.99
CA SER A 184 -11.56 5.89 -18.74
C SER A 184 -10.34 5.14 -19.22
N VAL A 185 -10.09 4.01 -18.60
CA VAL A 185 -8.99 3.10 -18.93
C VAL A 185 -9.59 1.72 -19.18
N GLU A 186 -9.13 1.05 -20.23
CA GLU A 186 -9.53 -0.32 -20.56
C GLU A 186 -8.30 -1.17 -20.83
N PHE A 187 -8.15 -2.26 -20.07
CA PHE A 187 -7.10 -3.24 -20.25
C PHE A 187 -7.57 -4.37 -21.19
N THR A 188 -6.67 -4.86 -22.04
CA THR A 188 -6.85 -6.13 -22.77
C THR A 188 -6.24 -7.27 -21.97
N PRO A 189 -6.77 -8.52 -22.08
CA PRO A 189 -6.20 -9.64 -21.36
C PRO A 189 -4.82 -10.02 -21.91
N THR A 190 -3.91 -10.43 -21.00
CA THR A 190 -2.72 -11.18 -21.38
C THR A 190 -3.14 -12.54 -21.92
N ASP A 191 -2.72 -12.88 -23.13
CA ASP A 191 -3.00 -14.18 -23.73
C ASP A 191 -2.14 -15.25 -23.04
N ILE A 192 -2.80 -16.18 -22.35
CA ILE A 192 -2.19 -17.34 -21.70
C ILE A 192 -2.48 -18.64 -22.43
N THR A 193 -3.19 -18.57 -23.57
CA THR A 193 -3.53 -19.76 -24.37
C THR A 193 -2.27 -20.30 -25.04
N GLY A 194 -1.89 -21.53 -24.70
CA GLY A 194 -0.71 -22.17 -25.29
C GLY A 194 0.62 -21.52 -24.91
N LEU A 195 0.72 -20.91 -23.72
CA LEU A 195 2.00 -20.39 -23.23
C LEU A 195 3.11 -21.44 -23.35
N SER A 196 4.24 -21.04 -23.94
CA SER A 196 5.45 -21.86 -23.96
C SER A 196 6.01 -22.05 -22.56
N ASP A 197 6.75 -23.12 -22.31
CA ASP A 197 7.41 -23.35 -21.03
C ASP A 197 8.37 -22.18 -20.69
N ALA A 198 9.01 -21.56 -21.71
CA ALA A 198 9.84 -20.38 -21.53
C ALA A 198 9.05 -19.17 -21.01
N ASN A 199 7.84 -18.91 -21.55
CA ASN A 199 6.98 -17.80 -21.07
C ASN A 199 6.40 -18.10 -19.69
N ARG A 200 6.17 -19.38 -19.34
CA ARG A 200 5.75 -19.80 -18.00
C ARG A 200 6.85 -19.64 -16.94
N ALA A 201 8.09 -19.49 -17.36
CA ALA A 201 9.26 -19.27 -16.47
C ALA A 201 9.60 -17.79 -16.24
N LEU A 202 8.82 -16.85 -16.80
CA LEU A 202 9.08 -15.41 -16.78
C LEU A 202 7.83 -14.61 -16.36
N ALA A 203 8.04 -13.37 -15.93
CA ALA A 203 6.99 -12.38 -15.88
C ALA A 203 6.60 -11.99 -17.31
N TYR A 204 5.36 -12.31 -17.71
CA TYR A 204 4.91 -12.27 -19.10
C TYR A 204 3.61 -11.48 -19.25
N THR A 205 3.57 -10.57 -20.23
CA THR A 205 2.37 -9.81 -20.59
C THR A 205 2.27 -9.57 -22.09
N THR A 206 1.05 -9.63 -22.63
CA THR A 206 0.66 -9.13 -23.95
C THR A 206 -0.44 -8.07 -23.84
N SER A 207 -0.77 -7.66 -22.61
CA SER A 207 -1.82 -6.69 -22.31
C SER A 207 -1.49 -5.32 -22.90
N THR A 208 -2.52 -4.62 -23.33
CA THR A 208 -2.47 -3.21 -23.71
C THR A 208 -3.45 -2.40 -22.87
N VAL A 209 -3.19 -1.12 -22.74
CA VAL A 209 -4.08 -0.18 -22.05
C VAL A 209 -4.60 0.84 -23.06
N LYS A 210 -5.91 0.86 -23.27
CA LYS A 210 -6.60 1.91 -24.02
C LYS A 210 -7.05 2.99 -23.04
N VAL A 211 -6.53 4.19 -23.22
CA VAL A 211 -6.87 5.37 -22.42
C VAL A 211 -7.73 6.30 -23.25
N ALA A 212 -8.92 6.61 -22.77
CA ALA A 212 -9.78 7.66 -23.30
C ALA A 212 -9.63 8.92 -22.42
N TYR A 213 -9.48 10.06 -23.04
CA TYR A 213 -9.29 11.35 -22.36
C TYR A 213 -10.57 12.20 -22.37
N THR A 214 -10.65 13.16 -21.48
CA THR A 214 -11.81 14.08 -21.39
C THR A 214 -11.95 15.00 -22.60
N ASP A 215 -10.88 15.15 -23.40
CA ASP A 215 -10.93 15.88 -24.70
C ASP A 215 -11.50 15.05 -25.86
N GLY A 216 -11.91 13.79 -25.59
CA GLY A 216 -12.46 12.86 -26.58
C GLY A 216 -11.41 12.05 -27.33
N SER A 217 -10.12 12.31 -27.14
CA SER A 217 -9.06 11.52 -27.75
C SER A 217 -8.91 10.14 -27.08
N THR A 218 -8.37 9.16 -27.81
CA THR A 218 -8.03 7.84 -27.28
C THR A 218 -6.64 7.43 -27.75
N LYS A 219 -5.89 6.78 -26.85
CA LYS A 219 -4.58 6.19 -27.17
C LYS A 219 -4.49 4.79 -26.58
N THR A 220 -3.73 3.92 -27.24
CA THR A 220 -3.46 2.56 -26.76
C THR A 220 -1.96 2.41 -26.51
N PHE A 221 -1.62 1.88 -25.36
CA PHE A 221 -0.23 1.68 -24.92
C PHE A 221 0.00 0.20 -24.63
N PRO A 222 1.04 -0.42 -25.20
CA PRO A 222 1.43 -1.78 -24.82
C PRO A 222 2.05 -1.76 -23.43
N LEU A 223 1.66 -2.72 -22.58
CA LEU A 223 2.36 -2.96 -21.31
C LEU A 223 3.63 -3.76 -21.54
N SER A 224 4.64 -3.48 -20.77
CA SER A 224 5.86 -4.30 -20.69
C SER A 224 6.28 -4.46 -19.23
N TYR A 225 6.66 -5.67 -18.84
CA TYR A 225 7.29 -5.88 -17.56
C TYR A 225 8.74 -5.43 -17.61
N VAL A 226 9.14 -4.59 -16.66
CA VAL A 226 10.50 -4.05 -16.54
C VAL A 226 11.07 -4.53 -15.21
N ASN A 227 12.07 -5.40 -15.28
CA ASN A 227 12.90 -5.76 -14.13
C ASN A 227 13.78 -4.56 -13.78
N LEU A 228 13.61 -4.01 -12.58
CA LEU A 228 14.38 -2.88 -12.07
C LEU A 228 15.70 -3.33 -11.44
N PHE A 229 15.64 -4.37 -10.60
CA PHE A 229 16.79 -5.07 -10.03
C PHE A 229 16.35 -6.42 -9.43
N ASN A 230 17.34 -7.23 -9.06
CA ASN A 230 17.13 -8.53 -8.42
C ASN A 230 17.69 -8.53 -6.99
N ASN A 231 17.17 -9.41 -6.15
CA ASN A 231 17.67 -9.63 -4.79
C ASN A 231 19.18 -9.89 -4.73
N ILE A 232 19.72 -10.63 -5.72
CA ILE A 232 21.13 -11.04 -5.80
C ILE A 232 22.04 -10.03 -6.52
N ASP A 233 21.50 -8.95 -7.08
CA ASP A 233 22.30 -7.98 -7.83
C ASP A 233 23.34 -7.30 -6.92
N THR A 234 24.55 -7.18 -7.43
CA THR A 234 25.68 -6.49 -6.80
C THR A 234 26.04 -5.21 -7.52
N GLY A 235 26.91 -4.38 -6.94
CA GLY A 235 27.42 -3.17 -7.61
C GLY A 235 26.51 -1.93 -7.50
N LYS A 236 25.37 -2.03 -6.81
CA LYS A 236 24.52 -0.88 -6.45
C LYS A 236 24.54 -0.57 -4.95
N THR A 237 25.08 -1.47 -4.14
CA THR A 237 25.34 -1.28 -2.71
C THR A 237 26.76 -0.72 -2.51
N ALA A 238 26.95 0.07 -1.44
CA ALA A 238 28.22 0.75 -1.19
C ALA A 238 29.39 -0.20 -0.91
N ASP A 239 29.08 -1.37 -0.33
CA ASP A 239 30.07 -2.40 0.02
C ASP A 239 30.16 -3.55 -1.01
N GLY A 240 29.44 -3.45 -2.14
CA GLY A 240 29.44 -4.47 -3.18
C GLY A 240 28.66 -5.75 -2.82
N SER A 241 27.90 -5.75 -1.71
CA SER A 241 27.03 -6.88 -1.33
C SER A 241 25.83 -7.03 -2.28
N ALA A 242 25.14 -8.17 -2.17
CA ALA A 242 23.86 -8.36 -2.84
C ALA A 242 22.83 -7.33 -2.35
N ALA A 243 21.90 -6.93 -3.23
CA ALA A 243 20.86 -5.95 -2.93
C ALA A 243 20.06 -6.29 -1.67
N ALA A 244 19.73 -7.58 -1.49
CA ALA A 244 18.95 -8.09 -0.36
C ALA A 244 19.77 -8.70 0.78
N ALA A 245 21.09 -8.46 0.86
CA ALA A 245 21.92 -9.06 1.91
C ALA A 245 21.45 -8.63 3.31
N ILE A 246 21.17 -9.61 4.17
CA ILE A 246 20.67 -9.40 5.54
C ILE A 246 21.80 -8.95 6.46
N ARG A 247 21.47 -8.05 7.41
CA ARG A 247 22.46 -7.46 8.33
C ARG A 247 22.00 -7.55 9.79
N ASP A 248 23.01 -7.66 10.68
CA ASP A 248 22.84 -7.58 12.13
C ASP A 248 22.61 -6.11 12.59
N LYS A 249 22.40 -5.92 13.87
CA LYS A 249 22.20 -4.60 14.48
C LYS A 249 23.39 -3.63 14.34
N ASN A 250 24.58 -4.13 14.01
CA ASN A 250 25.79 -3.34 13.80
C ASN A 250 26.06 -3.07 12.31
N GLY A 251 25.17 -3.54 11.42
CA GLY A 251 25.29 -3.39 9.97
C GLY A 251 26.19 -4.44 9.30
N HIS A 252 26.68 -5.47 10.01
CA HIS A 252 27.46 -6.54 9.42
C HIS A 252 26.54 -7.53 8.70
N ILE A 253 27.00 -8.06 7.58
CA ILE A 253 26.27 -9.10 6.84
C ILE A 253 26.17 -10.36 7.69
N ILE A 254 24.96 -10.90 7.83
CA ILE A 254 24.71 -12.16 8.50
C ILE A 254 24.94 -13.29 7.50
N ASN A 255 25.84 -14.22 7.89
CA ASN A 255 26.13 -15.40 7.11
C ASN A 255 25.44 -16.64 7.71
N ASP A 256 25.15 -17.59 6.85
CA ASP A 256 24.70 -18.92 7.22
C ASP A 256 25.84 -19.75 7.86
N PRO A 257 25.56 -20.96 8.39
CA PRO A 257 26.58 -21.81 8.97
C PRO A 257 27.69 -22.24 8.00
N ALA A 258 27.47 -22.15 6.68
CA ALA A 258 28.47 -22.42 5.65
C ALA A 258 29.30 -21.16 5.29
N GLY A 259 29.06 -20.02 5.94
CA GLY A 259 29.76 -18.77 5.73
C GLY A 259 29.29 -17.96 4.52
N LYS A 260 28.14 -18.28 3.95
CA LYS A 260 27.54 -17.52 2.84
C LYS A 260 26.52 -16.51 3.36
N PRO A 261 26.44 -15.29 2.76
CA PRO A 261 25.41 -14.30 3.13
C PRO A 261 24.00 -14.85 2.97
N TYR A 262 23.14 -14.55 3.94
CA TYR A 262 21.70 -14.71 3.72
C TYR A 262 21.20 -13.65 2.74
N VAL A 263 20.59 -14.08 1.65
CA VAL A 263 20.01 -13.23 0.58
C VAL A 263 18.63 -13.79 0.24
N PRO A 264 17.56 -13.24 0.82
CA PRO A 264 16.19 -13.72 0.60
C PRO A 264 15.74 -13.50 -0.86
N GLN A 265 14.99 -14.45 -1.40
CA GLN A 265 14.35 -14.40 -2.70
C GLN A 265 12.85 -14.01 -2.61
N THR A 266 12.51 -13.26 -1.57
CA THR A 266 11.13 -12.90 -1.23
C THR A 266 10.94 -11.38 -1.18
N PRO A 267 11.18 -10.62 -2.29
CA PRO A 267 10.86 -9.19 -2.31
C PRO A 267 9.34 -9.01 -2.30
N ASP A 268 8.82 -8.46 -1.20
CA ASP A 268 7.39 -8.23 -1.05
C ASP A 268 7.03 -6.77 -1.33
N ALA A 269 6.67 -5.98 -0.33
CA ALA A 269 6.17 -4.63 -0.52
C ALA A 269 7.08 -3.70 -1.31
N ASN A 270 6.45 -2.80 -2.06
CA ASN A 270 7.08 -1.64 -2.67
C ASN A 270 6.42 -0.34 -2.20
N SER A 271 7.24 0.71 -2.03
CA SER A 271 6.76 2.09 -2.01
C SER A 271 7.66 2.95 -2.89
N LEU A 272 7.18 3.23 -4.11
CA LEU A 272 7.78 4.21 -5.01
C LEU A 272 7.30 5.60 -4.61
N MET A 273 8.24 6.46 -4.19
CA MET A 273 7.97 7.78 -3.63
C MET A 273 8.83 8.83 -4.30
N ASP A 274 8.27 10.01 -4.54
CA ASP A 274 9.08 11.19 -4.85
C ASP A 274 9.43 11.94 -3.56
N VAL A 275 10.70 12.22 -3.36
CA VAL A 275 11.18 13.03 -2.24
C VAL A 275 12.04 14.16 -2.78
N GLY A 276 11.44 15.35 -2.85
CA GLY A 276 12.12 16.54 -3.35
C GLY A 276 12.56 16.44 -4.81
N GLY A 277 11.78 15.79 -5.67
CA GLY A 277 12.05 15.59 -7.09
C GLY A 277 12.96 14.39 -7.40
N THR A 278 13.31 13.59 -6.41
CA THR A 278 14.10 12.37 -6.57
C THR A 278 13.23 11.15 -6.28
N PRO A 279 13.07 10.21 -7.22
CA PRO A 279 12.36 8.96 -6.96
C PRO A 279 13.18 8.05 -6.03
N TYR A 280 12.50 7.49 -5.04
CA TYR A 280 13.02 6.45 -4.15
C TYR A 280 12.07 5.27 -4.12
N LEU A 281 12.60 4.07 -3.94
CA LEU A 281 11.83 2.85 -3.76
C LEU A 281 12.25 2.17 -2.46
N VAL A 282 11.30 1.99 -1.54
CA VAL A 282 11.45 1.08 -0.41
C VAL A 282 10.95 -0.29 -0.85
N THR A 283 11.73 -1.34 -0.58
CA THR A 283 11.36 -2.73 -0.86
C THR A 283 11.56 -3.57 0.39
N HIS A 284 10.57 -4.40 0.74
CA HIS A 284 10.69 -5.43 1.78
C HIS A 284 11.35 -6.68 1.24
N TYR A 285 11.97 -7.45 2.15
CA TYR A 285 12.31 -8.87 1.96
C TYR A 285 11.71 -9.65 3.12
N GLU A 286 10.74 -10.49 2.81
CA GLU A 286 9.81 -11.05 3.78
C GLU A 286 10.44 -12.12 4.67
N TYR A 287 11.05 -13.14 4.07
CA TYR A 287 11.74 -14.22 4.81
C TYR A 287 12.90 -14.82 4.01
N VAL A 288 13.72 -15.60 4.70
CA VAL A 288 14.66 -16.53 4.07
C VAL A 288 14.04 -17.92 4.15
N SER A 289 13.71 -18.53 3.03
CA SER A 289 13.13 -19.88 3.02
C SER A 289 14.13 -20.93 3.44
N LYS A 290 15.35 -20.91 2.86
CA LYS A 290 16.42 -21.86 3.14
C LYS A 290 17.79 -21.20 3.13
N ASP A 291 18.70 -21.73 3.94
CA ASP A 291 20.12 -21.40 3.84
C ASP A 291 20.79 -22.10 2.63
N SER A 292 22.07 -21.85 2.40
CA SER A 292 22.81 -22.43 1.28
C SER A 292 23.02 -23.96 1.37
N ALA A 293 22.75 -24.56 2.52
CA ALA A 293 22.75 -26.00 2.74
C ALA A 293 21.34 -26.62 2.61
N GLY A 294 20.32 -25.81 2.38
CA GLY A 294 18.92 -26.24 2.27
C GLY A 294 18.20 -26.35 3.62
N THR A 295 18.80 -25.83 4.70
CA THR A 295 18.17 -25.81 6.04
C THR A 295 17.12 -24.69 6.09
N ASP A 296 15.96 -24.95 6.70
CA ASP A 296 14.88 -23.99 6.87
C ASP A 296 15.30 -22.74 7.65
N GLY A 297 15.11 -21.58 7.05
CA GLY A 297 15.43 -20.24 7.59
C GLY A 297 14.23 -19.42 8.00
N TYR A 298 13.00 -19.90 7.69
CA TYR A 298 11.77 -19.16 7.91
C TYR A 298 11.59 -18.71 9.37
N GLY A 299 11.39 -17.41 9.59
CA GLY A 299 11.24 -16.81 10.90
C GLY A 299 12.47 -16.87 11.82
N LYS A 300 13.58 -17.49 11.38
CA LYS A 300 14.83 -17.63 12.17
C LYS A 300 15.81 -16.50 11.86
N VAL A 301 15.77 -15.96 10.65
CA VAL A 301 16.66 -14.90 10.18
C VAL A 301 15.97 -13.55 10.36
N PRO A 302 16.64 -12.54 10.95
CA PRO A 302 16.10 -11.17 10.94
C PRO A 302 15.99 -10.67 9.50
N MET A 303 14.94 -9.92 9.21
CA MET A 303 14.65 -9.51 7.84
C MET A 303 15.05 -8.07 7.58
N ALA A 304 14.83 -7.59 6.34
CA ALA A 304 15.33 -6.30 5.90
C ALA A 304 14.33 -5.56 5.01
N MET A 305 14.49 -4.24 5.02
CA MET A 305 14.02 -3.35 3.96
C MET A 305 15.22 -2.68 3.30
N THR A 306 15.10 -2.40 2.01
CA THR A 306 16.10 -1.60 1.29
C THR A 306 15.49 -0.31 0.76
N LEU A 307 16.33 0.70 0.60
CA LEU A 307 16.03 1.98 -0.02
C LEU A 307 16.86 2.12 -1.28
N ALA A 308 16.23 2.01 -2.44
CA ALA A 308 16.84 2.30 -3.72
C ALA A 308 16.62 3.78 -4.10
N LYS A 309 17.70 4.49 -4.43
CA LYS A 309 17.63 5.76 -5.12
C LYS A 309 17.52 5.50 -6.61
N LEU A 310 16.57 6.16 -7.26
CA LEU A 310 16.30 5.95 -8.67
C LEU A 310 16.55 7.21 -9.50
N SER A 311 16.85 7.01 -10.76
CA SER A 311 16.75 8.00 -11.82
C SER A 311 15.63 7.61 -12.78
N GLN A 312 15.04 8.61 -13.46
CA GLN A 312 13.96 8.43 -14.41
C GLN A 312 14.35 9.00 -15.76
N SER A 313 14.20 8.22 -16.81
CA SER A 313 14.36 8.68 -18.19
C SER A 313 13.28 9.70 -18.55
N LYS A 314 13.67 10.86 -19.02
CA LYS A 314 12.74 11.92 -19.45
C LYS A 314 11.97 11.58 -20.72
N THR A 315 12.45 10.61 -21.50
CA THR A 315 11.89 10.30 -22.83
C THR A 315 10.80 9.25 -22.74
N ASP A 316 11.03 8.18 -21.98
CA ASP A 316 10.15 7.01 -21.93
C ASP A 316 9.75 6.61 -20.50
N GLY A 317 10.15 7.38 -19.49
CA GLY A 317 9.83 7.17 -18.09
C GLY A 317 10.52 5.97 -17.45
N LYS A 318 11.43 5.28 -18.13
CA LYS A 318 12.11 4.12 -17.53
C LYS A 318 12.87 4.51 -16.29
N LEU A 319 12.65 3.73 -15.22
CA LEU A 319 13.37 3.85 -13.97
C LEU A 319 14.69 3.06 -14.06
N ALA A 320 15.73 3.59 -13.44
CA ALA A 320 17.00 2.92 -13.26
C ALA A 320 17.49 3.11 -11.82
N VAL A 321 18.14 2.08 -11.26
CA VAL A 321 18.71 2.13 -9.92
C VAL A 321 20.05 2.86 -9.94
N ASP A 322 20.17 3.94 -9.17
CA ASP A 322 21.43 4.64 -8.95
C ASP A 322 22.24 3.97 -7.83
N SER A 323 21.58 3.70 -6.69
CA SER A 323 22.18 3.03 -5.53
C SER A 323 21.11 2.35 -4.69
N ILE A 324 21.51 1.31 -3.93
CA ILE A 324 20.69 0.60 -2.94
C ILE A 324 21.39 0.65 -1.59
N LYS A 325 20.65 0.90 -0.53
CA LYS A 325 21.16 0.82 0.84
C LYS A 325 20.14 0.13 1.77
N PRO A 326 20.61 -0.57 2.81
CA PRO A 326 19.71 -1.10 3.83
C PRO A 326 19.05 0.04 4.62
N VAL A 327 17.82 -0.18 5.05
CA VAL A 327 17.14 0.65 6.05
C VAL A 327 17.57 0.16 7.43
N ASP A 328 17.96 1.08 8.31
CA ASP A 328 18.47 0.74 9.64
C ASP A 328 17.34 0.53 10.65
N PHE A 329 17.20 -0.70 11.13
CA PHE A 329 16.24 -1.11 12.16
C PHE A 329 16.87 -1.31 13.54
N SER A 330 18.14 -0.93 13.76
CA SER A 330 18.85 -1.16 15.03
C SER A 330 18.18 -0.44 16.20
N GLY A 331 17.61 0.74 15.96
CA GLY A 331 16.89 1.53 16.99
C GLY A 331 15.52 0.97 17.39
N VAL A 332 15.02 -0.07 16.71
CA VAL A 332 13.68 -0.65 16.91
C VAL A 332 13.69 -2.18 17.03
N ASN A 333 14.81 -2.75 17.48
CA ASN A 333 15.04 -4.17 17.73
C ASN A 333 15.00 -5.09 16.49
N GLY A 334 15.37 -4.57 15.30
CA GLY A 334 15.33 -5.35 14.06
C GLY A 334 13.94 -5.43 13.43
N LEU A 335 13.78 -6.28 12.42
CA LEU A 335 12.56 -6.45 11.63
C LEU A 335 12.21 -7.93 11.54
N TRP A 336 10.95 -8.26 11.82
CA TRP A 336 10.39 -9.62 11.80
C TRP A 336 9.48 -9.75 10.57
N ILE A 337 9.64 -10.76 9.73
CA ILE A 337 8.82 -11.14 8.58
C ILE A 337 7.99 -9.95 8.02
N PRO A 338 8.60 -8.99 7.29
CA PRO A 338 7.88 -7.85 6.74
C PRO A 338 7.22 -8.24 5.41
N CYS A 339 5.92 -8.48 5.43
CA CYS A 339 5.14 -8.81 4.25
C CYS A 339 4.73 -7.56 3.45
N ALA A 340 3.47 -7.37 3.05
CA ALA A 340 3.04 -6.24 2.26
C ALA A 340 3.16 -4.89 3.01
N GLY A 341 3.10 -3.80 2.26
CA GLY A 341 3.18 -2.46 2.80
C GLY A 341 2.39 -1.45 1.99
N SER A 342 2.34 -0.23 2.48
CA SER A 342 1.65 0.86 1.81
C SER A 342 2.42 2.17 1.90
N ARG A 343 2.16 3.07 0.96
CA ARG A 343 2.53 4.48 1.10
C ARG A 343 1.45 5.19 1.91
N SER A 344 1.85 5.87 2.97
CA SER A 344 0.94 6.71 3.74
C SER A 344 0.44 7.91 2.93
N PRO A 345 -0.72 8.50 3.26
CA PRO A 345 -1.17 9.77 2.67
C PRO A 345 -0.20 10.94 2.92
N TRP A 346 0.72 10.84 3.86
CA TRP A 346 1.76 11.83 4.18
C TRP A 346 3.15 11.47 3.66
N ASN A 347 3.21 10.60 2.65
CA ASN A 347 4.42 10.24 1.90
C ASN A 347 5.53 9.59 2.73
N THR A 348 5.16 8.72 3.67
CA THR A 348 6.06 7.77 4.32
C THR A 348 5.73 6.35 3.87
N HIS A 349 6.65 5.42 4.06
CA HIS A 349 6.37 4.01 3.85
C HIS A 349 5.89 3.39 5.17
N LEU A 350 4.74 2.72 5.14
CA LEU A 350 4.18 1.93 6.22
C LEU A 350 4.38 0.47 5.89
N GLY A 351 5.23 -0.18 6.66
CA GLY A 351 5.49 -1.61 6.53
C GLY A 351 4.62 -2.46 7.45
N SER A 352 4.93 -3.73 7.48
CA SER A 352 4.24 -4.76 8.24
C SER A 352 5.25 -5.64 9.00
N GLU A 353 4.76 -6.38 9.96
CA GLU A 353 5.41 -7.54 10.57
C GLU A 353 4.36 -8.63 10.74
N GLU A 354 4.58 -9.75 10.08
CA GLU A 354 3.65 -10.86 9.97
C GLU A 354 4.05 -12.03 10.87
N TYR A 355 3.14 -12.95 11.16
CA TYR A 355 3.36 -14.14 11.99
C TYR A 355 4.21 -13.85 13.23
N GLU A 356 3.80 -12.84 13.98
CA GLU A 356 4.52 -12.35 15.14
C GLU A 356 4.75 -13.47 16.16
N PRO A 357 5.91 -13.47 16.85
CA PRO A 357 6.23 -14.51 17.83
C PRO A 357 5.15 -14.60 18.91
N ASP A 358 4.58 -15.78 19.16
CA ASP A 358 3.61 -15.95 20.25
C ASP A 358 4.29 -15.71 21.60
N ALA A 359 3.88 -14.62 22.28
CA ALA A 359 4.47 -14.23 23.56
C ALA A 359 4.22 -15.26 24.67
N ARG A 360 3.14 -16.04 24.61
CA ARG A 360 2.90 -17.15 25.54
C ARG A 360 3.90 -18.28 25.37
N CYS A 361 4.41 -18.49 24.16
CA CYS A 361 5.42 -19.50 23.83
C CYS A 361 6.86 -19.07 24.12
N ASP A 362 7.10 -17.81 24.45
CA ASP A 362 8.44 -17.31 24.79
C ASP A 362 8.69 -17.41 26.30
N ALA A 363 9.68 -18.20 26.71
CA ALA A 363 9.96 -18.45 28.11
C ALA A 363 10.35 -17.21 28.93
N SER A 364 10.75 -16.12 28.28
CA SER A 364 11.13 -14.87 28.94
C SER A 364 9.94 -13.99 29.35
N VAL A 365 8.84 -14.08 28.62
CA VAL A 365 7.63 -13.27 28.84
C VAL A 365 6.34 -14.10 28.93
N GLY A 366 6.38 -15.37 28.52
CA GLY A 366 5.26 -16.31 28.56
C GLY A 366 5.29 -17.20 29.79
N ASP A 367 4.70 -18.39 29.62
CA ASP A 367 4.71 -19.48 30.59
C ASP A 367 5.80 -20.51 30.19
N ALA A 368 6.82 -20.67 31.01
CA ALA A 368 7.93 -21.58 30.72
C ALA A 368 7.48 -23.03 30.51
N THR A 369 6.42 -23.48 31.22
CA THR A 369 5.84 -24.81 31.06
C THR A 369 5.13 -24.96 29.74
N TYR A 370 4.34 -23.93 29.35
CA TYR A 370 3.64 -23.91 28.08
C TYR A 370 4.63 -23.76 26.90
N ALA A 371 5.65 -22.92 27.03
CA ALA A 371 6.71 -22.76 26.04
C ALA A 371 7.47 -24.10 25.75
N ALA A 372 7.55 -24.99 26.72
CA ALA A 372 8.11 -26.33 26.54
C ALA A 372 7.10 -27.37 26.01
N SER A 373 5.82 -26.99 25.84
CA SER A 373 4.76 -27.89 25.35
C SER A 373 4.90 -28.16 23.84
N SER A 374 4.24 -29.22 23.35
CA SER A 374 4.16 -29.52 21.92
C SER A 374 3.40 -28.41 21.12
N SER A 375 2.56 -27.64 21.77
CA SER A 375 1.87 -26.51 21.15
C SER A 375 2.82 -25.38 20.73
N CYS A 376 3.92 -25.18 21.44
CA CYS A 376 4.94 -24.18 21.12
C CYS A 376 6.13 -24.77 20.37
N THR A 377 6.62 -25.93 20.81
CA THR A 377 7.81 -26.58 20.20
C THR A 377 7.51 -27.17 18.84
N GLY A 378 6.26 -27.62 18.61
CA GLY A 378 5.79 -28.12 17.30
C GLY A 378 5.67 -27.05 16.23
N MET A 379 5.49 -25.79 16.64
CA MET A 379 5.41 -24.61 15.75
C MET A 379 6.74 -23.85 15.65
N GLU A 380 7.78 -24.36 16.29
CA GLU A 380 9.14 -23.78 16.30
C GLU A 380 9.25 -22.32 16.81
N TYR A 381 8.19 -21.72 17.38
CA TYR A 381 8.20 -20.31 17.81
C TYR A 381 9.39 -19.96 18.72
N THR A 382 9.67 -20.80 19.72
CA THR A 382 10.82 -20.59 20.61
C THR A 382 12.14 -20.67 19.88
N ALA A 383 12.29 -21.61 18.95
CA ALA A 383 13.50 -21.76 18.16
C ALA A 383 13.70 -20.57 17.20
N ARG A 384 12.63 -20.11 16.56
CA ARG A 384 12.65 -18.93 15.68
C ARG A 384 13.08 -17.67 16.43
N MET A 385 12.45 -17.37 17.56
CA MET A 385 12.78 -16.17 18.34
C MET A 385 14.20 -16.21 18.90
N ASN A 386 14.68 -17.38 19.35
CA ASN A 386 16.05 -17.53 19.83
C ASN A 386 17.08 -17.38 18.71
N ALA A 387 16.81 -17.94 17.53
CA ALA A 387 17.66 -17.78 16.36
C ALA A 387 17.74 -16.33 15.92
N PHE A 388 16.59 -15.64 15.83
CA PHE A 388 16.51 -14.21 15.53
C PHE A 388 17.36 -13.38 16.49
N ARG A 389 17.18 -13.58 17.82
CA ARG A 389 17.96 -12.87 18.86
C ARG A 389 19.46 -13.07 18.70
N ALA A 390 19.87 -14.31 18.42
CA ALA A 390 21.28 -14.65 18.24
C ALA A 390 21.88 -14.03 16.97
N LEU A 391 21.19 -14.13 15.85
CA LEU A 391 21.65 -13.64 14.55
C LEU A 391 21.65 -12.11 14.48
N TYR A 392 20.62 -11.46 15.03
CA TYR A 392 20.53 -10.01 15.04
C TYR A 392 21.44 -9.37 16.08
N GLY A 393 21.83 -10.12 17.12
CA GLY A 393 22.64 -9.62 18.22
C GLY A 393 21.84 -8.88 19.31
N GLU A 394 20.55 -9.20 19.48
CA GLU A 394 19.64 -8.57 20.46
C GLU A 394 19.05 -9.60 21.42
N ALA A 395 19.90 -10.11 22.34
CA ALA A 395 19.57 -11.23 23.21
C ALA A 395 18.33 -11.02 24.12
N THR A 396 17.96 -9.77 24.39
CA THR A 396 16.86 -9.44 25.31
C THR A 396 15.61 -8.93 24.59
N ALA A 397 15.55 -9.00 23.25
CA ALA A 397 14.37 -8.55 22.51
C ALA A 397 13.12 -9.33 22.96
N SER A 398 12.08 -8.60 23.36
CA SER A 398 10.78 -9.16 23.73
C SER A 398 9.99 -9.54 22.46
N PRO A 399 9.23 -10.66 22.44
CA PRO A 399 8.30 -10.96 21.35
C PRO A 399 7.26 -9.84 21.15
N TYR A 400 6.96 -9.05 22.19
CA TYR A 400 6.08 -7.89 22.11
C TYR A 400 6.65 -6.70 21.31
N ASN A 401 7.90 -6.76 20.89
CA ASN A 401 8.48 -5.76 19.96
C ASN A 401 8.10 -5.99 18.50
N TYR A 402 7.52 -7.14 18.16
CA TYR A 402 7.19 -7.56 16.80
C TYR A 402 5.67 -7.68 16.58
N GLY A 403 5.26 -7.79 15.32
CA GLY A 403 3.86 -7.69 14.91
C GLY A 403 3.38 -6.23 14.87
N ARG A 404 4.29 -5.29 14.56
CA ARG A 404 4.07 -3.84 14.59
C ARG A 404 3.99 -3.24 13.18
N VAL A 405 3.70 -1.95 13.11
CA VAL A 405 3.81 -1.16 11.87
C VAL A 405 5.11 -0.37 11.92
N PRO A 406 6.15 -0.76 11.18
CA PRO A 406 7.31 0.08 10.96
C PRO A 406 6.97 1.19 9.95
N GLU A 407 7.17 2.44 10.33
CA GLU A 407 7.09 3.58 9.44
C GLU A 407 8.49 4.04 9.07
N VAL A 408 8.78 4.09 7.76
CA VAL A 408 10.05 4.58 7.21
C VAL A 408 9.82 5.96 6.59
N THR A 409 10.47 6.96 7.15
CA THR A 409 10.47 8.34 6.62
C THR A 409 11.77 8.58 5.86
N ILE A 410 11.65 9.13 4.65
CA ILE A 410 12.80 9.46 3.80
C ILE A 410 12.93 10.98 3.74
N ALA A 411 14.06 11.50 4.19
CA ALA A 411 14.39 12.91 4.07
C ALA A 411 14.96 13.25 2.68
N MET A 412 14.92 14.53 2.31
CA MET A 412 15.65 15.02 1.12
C MET A 412 17.12 14.58 1.19
N GLY A 413 17.64 14.04 0.08
CA GLY A 413 18.98 13.44 0.04
C GLY A 413 19.02 11.98 0.46
N GLY A 414 17.87 11.37 0.82
CA GLY A 414 17.72 9.93 0.98
C GLY A 414 18.14 9.38 2.35
N ALA A 415 18.33 10.20 3.38
CA ALA A 415 18.44 9.70 4.75
C ALA A 415 17.09 9.12 5.18
N SER A 416 17.10 7.96 5.85
CA SER A 416 15.88 7.31 6.35
C SER A 416 15.90 7.21 7.86
N THR A 417 14.70 7.30 8.46
CA THR A 417 14.46 7.01 9.87
C THR A 417 13.32 6.02 10.01
N VAL A 418 13.34 5.21 11.07
CA VAL A 418 12.36 4.16 11.32
C VAL A 418 11.72 4.36 12.69
N GLN A 419 10.39 4.22 12.74
CA GLN A 419 9.61 4.13 13.96
C GLN A 419 8.66 2.94 13.89
N LYS A 420 8.67 2.02 14.88
CA LYS A 420 7.63 1.01 15.03
C LYS A 420 6.51 1.54 15.90
N TRP A 421 5.27 1.47 15.41
CA TRP A 421 4.10 1.98 16.11
C TRP A 421 3.39 0.88 16.90
N TYR A 422 3.23 1.09 18.21
CA TYR A 422 2.54 0.16 19.11
C TYR A 422 1.03 0.40 19.21
N THR A 423 0.57 1.56 18.76
CA THR A 423 -0.83 2.00 18.84
C THR A 423 -1.76 1.30 17.84
N LEU A 424 -1.23 0.69 16.81
CA LEU A 424 -2.03 -0.04 15.81
C LEU A 424 -2.31 -1.50 16.21
N GLY A 425 -2.04 -1.90 17.46
CA GLY A 425 -2.19 -3.26 17.92
C GLY A 425 -1.00 -4.16 17.54
N ARG A 426 -1.12 -5.44 17.86
CA ARG A 426 -0.15 -6.49 17.54
C ARG A 426 -0.88 -7.62 16.80
N LEU A 427 -0.56 -7.81 15.53
CA LEU A 427 -1.24 -8.68 14.58
C LEU A 427 -0.22 -9.42 13.74
N SER A 428 -0.63 -10.51 13.08
CA SER A 428 0.03 -11.05 11.89
C SER A 428 -0.23 -10.12 10.73
N ARG A 429 0.49 -8.98 10.72
CA ARG A 429 0.10 -7.86 9.87
C ARG A 429 0.60 -8.05 8.46
N GLU A 430 -0.37 -8.10 7.55
CA GLU A 430 -0.14 -8.07 6.12
C GLU A 430 0.03 -6.62 5.62
N LYS A 431 -1.01 -5.82 5.67
CA LYS A 431 -1.00 -4.45 5.17
C LYS A 431 -1.86 -3.52 6.02
N VAL A 432 -1.47 -2.26 6.12
CA VAL A 432 -2.28 -1.19 6.70
C VAL A 432 -2.67 -0.19 5.62
N GLN A 433 -3.95 0.21 5.56
CA GLN A 433 -4.45 1.20 4.61
C GLN A 433 -5.14 2.34 5.35
N PHE A 434 -4.55 3.54 5.29
CA PHE A 434 -5.16 4.77 5.79
C PHE A 434 -6.14 5.35 4.78
N PHE A 435 -7.22 5.96 5.30
CA PHE A 435 -8.26 6.62 4.52
C PHE A 435 -7.99 8.13 4.34
N GLY A 436 -8.91 8.84 3.70
CA GLY A 436 -8.75 10.22 3.30
C GLY A 436 -8.56 11.24 4.44
N ASP A 437 -8.93 10.89 5.68
CA ASP A 437 -8.70 11.71 6.87
C ASP A 437 -7.28 11.61 7.42
N SER A 438 -6.44 10.75 6.87
CA SER A 438 -5.08 10.45 7.38
C SER A 438 -5.04 10.06 8.87
N ARG A 439 -6.15 9.52 9.41
CA ARG A 439 -6.37 9.12 10.80
C ARG A 439 -6.89 7.70 10.92
N THR A 440 -7.84 7.36 10.05
CA THR A 440 -8.57 6.10 10.11
C THR A 440 -7.93 5.08 9.18
N ALA A 441 -7.72 3.86 9.66
CA ALA A 441 -7.13 2.77 8.89
C ALA A 441 -7.81 1.43 9.17
N ILE A 442 -7.83 0.57 8.15
CA ILE A 442 -8.04 -0.88 8.29
C ILE A 442 -6.74 -1.63 8.07
N GLN A 443 -6.66 -2.83 8.60
CA GLN A 443 -5.45 -3.65 8.56
C GLN A 443 -5.79 -5.08 8.17
N GLY A 444 -4.98 -5.67 7.28
CA GLY A 444 -4.94 -7.11 7.04
C GLY A 444 -4.31 -7.84 8.24
N ASP A 445 -4.78 -9.06 8.50
CA ASP A 445 -4.33 -9.93 9.60
C ASP A 445 -4.22 -11.36 9.03
N ASP A 446 -3.05 -11.69 8.46
CA ASP A 446 -2.86 -12.98 7.80
C ASP A 446 -2.84 -14.14 8.80
N GLY A 447 -3.28 -15.28 8.34
CA GLY A 447 -3.34 -16.52 9.08
C GLY A 447 -4.73 -17.12 9.15
N THR A 448 -4.88 -18.10 10.02
CA THR A 448 -6.15 -18.81 10.24
C THR A 448 -6.79 -18.35 11.54
N TYR A 449 -8.09 -18.10 11.54
CA TYR A 449 -8.84 -17.53 12.69
C TYR A 449 -8.31 -16.15 13.11
N THR A 450 -8.27 -15.23 12.15
CA THR A 450 -7.84 -13.84 12.31
C THR A 450 -9.03 -12.88 12.38
N HIS A 451 -8.79 -11.58 12.49
CA HIS A 451 -9.83 -10.59 12.74
C HIS A 451 -9.66 -9.30 11.92
N LEU A 452 -10.74 -8.58 11.71
CA LEU A 452 -10.72 -7.27 11.05
C LEU A 452 -10.60 -6.17 12.09
N THR A 453 -9.56 -5.33 12.00
CA THR A 453 -9.34 -4.18 12.87
C THR A 453 -9.59 -2.84 12.20
N LEU A 454 -10.09 -1.88 12.98
CA LEU A 454 -10.16 -0.46 12.64
C LEU A 454 -9.33 0.32 13.66
N PHE A 455 -8.42 1.13 13.18
CA PHE A 455 -7.63 2.07 13.97
C PHE A 455 -8.08 3.50 13.68
N VAL A 456 -8.23 4.32 14.72
CA VAL A 456 -8.54 5.75 14.60
C VAL A 456 -7.50 6.53 15.41
N ALA A 457 -6.60 7.23 14.74
CA ALA A 457 -5.61 8.08 15.39
C ALA A 457 -6.27 9.33 16.00
N ASP A 458 -5.73 9.85 17.10
CA ASP A 458 -6.22 11.07 17.74
C ASP A 458 -6.04 12.30 16.83
N LYS A 459 -5.00 12.29 16.02
CA LYS A 459 -4.64 13.38 15.08
C LYS A 459 -4.23 12.81 13.73
N ALA A 460 -4.59 13.54 12.68
CA ALA A 460 -4.14 13.21 11.33
C ALA A 460 -2.61 13.14 11.24
N ARG A 461 -2.11 12.14 10.50
CA ARG A 461 -0.67 11.91 10.26
C ARG A 461 0.16 11.68 11.53
N ASN A 462 -0.46 11.34 12.63
CA ASN A 462 0.21 11.13 13.90
C ASN A 462 -0.25 9.82 14.54
N LEU A 463 0.60 8.81 14.46
CA LEU A 463 0.31 7.47 14.96
C LEU A 463 0.70 7.27 16.43
N SER A 464 1.08 8.34 17.13
CA SER A 464 1.54 8.25 18.52
C SER A 464 0.42 8.00 19.55
N ALA A 465 -0.85 8.17 19.19
CA ALA A 465 -2.01 7.86 20.02
C ALA A 465 -3.23 7.56 19.17
N GLY A 466 -4.09 6.65 19.64
CA GLY A 466 -5.34 6.31 18.95
C GLY A 466 -6.13 5.21 19.60
N THR A 467 -7.28 4.94 19.03
CA THR A 467 -8.25 3.92 19.48
C THR A 467 -8.27 2.75 18.50
N LEU A 468 -8.26 1.54 19.05
CA LEU A 468 -8.34 0.29 18.30
C LEU A 468 -9.71 -0.36 18.52
N TYR A 469 -10.31 -0.85 17.43
CA TYR A 469 -11.56 -1.58 17.39
C TYR A 469 -11.39 -2.89 16.64
N ALA A 470 -12.23 -3.90 16.97
CA ALA A 470 -12.36 -5.14 16.21
C ALA A 470 -13.80 -5.31 15.71
N ALA A 471 -13.96 -5.89 14.52
CA ALA A 471 -15.27 -6.09 13.92
C ALA A 471 -15.99 -7.30 14.47
N LYS A 472 -17.33 -7.19 14.58
CA LYS A 472 -18.25 -8.32 14.66
C LYS A 472 -18.97 -8.45 13.33
N TRP A 473 -18.87 -9.62 12.69
CA TRP A 473 -19.58 -9.97 11.48
C TRP A 473 -21.00 -10.38 11.78
N ASN A 474 -21.98 -9.60 11.30
CA ASN A 474 -23.40 -9.93 11.44
C ASN A 474 -23.93 -10.31 10.05
N GLN A 475 -23.91 -11.61 9.75
CA GLN A 475 -24.20 -12.13 8.41
C GLN A 475 -25.61 -11.78 7.94
N LEU A 476 -25.71 -11.22 6.74
CA LEU A 476 -26.96 -10.90 6.02
C LEU A 476 -27.30 -11.93 4.95
N SER A 477 -26.27 -12.52 4.32
CA SER A 477 -26.45 -13.58 3.33
C SER A 477 -26.93 -14.88 4.00
N SER A 478 -27.53 -15.78 3.21
CA SER A 478 -27.89 -17.11 3.68
C SER A 478 -26.65 -17.91 4.09
N ASP A 479 -26.84 -18.86 5.00
CA ASP A 479 -25.80 -19.84 5.36
C ASP A 479 -25.36 -20.63 4.11
N GLY A 480 -24.07 -20.82 3.94
CA GLY A 480 -23.48 -21.46 2.77
C GLY A 480 -23.46 -20.61 1.51
N ALA A 481 -23.68 -19.31 1.58
CA ALA A 481 -23.56 -18.39 0.45
C ALA A 481 -22.12 -18.34 -0.10
N GLU A 482 -21.99 -18.13 -1.41
CA GLU A 482 -20.68 -17.85 -2.03
C GLU A 482 -20.26 -16.41 -1.75
N GLY A 483 -19.12 -16.21 -1.08
CA GLY A 483 -18.57 -14.91 -0.70
C GLY A 483 -19.28 -14.21 0.45
N GLY A 484 -20.59 -14.13 0.44
CA GLY A 484 -21.41 -13.60 1.54
C GLY A 484 -21.44 -12.07 1.66
N LYS A 485 -22.28 -11.62 2.62
CA LYS A 485 -22.49 -10.21 2.99
C LYS A 485 -22.84 -10.09 4.45
N ALA A 486 -22.33 -9.04 5.12
CA ALA A 486 -22.64 -8.76 6.52
C ALA A 486 -22.69 -7.27 6.86
N ASN A 487 -23.43 -6.92 7.90
CA ASN A 487 -23.21 -5.67 8.62
C ASN A 487 -22.05 -5.86 9.62
N LEU A 488 -21.26 -4.81 9.81
CA LEU A 488 -20.17 -4.79 10.78
C LEU A 488 -20.60 -3.99 12.02
N THR A 489 -20.40 -4.59 13.20
CA THR A 489 -20.47 -3.88 14.47
C THR A 489 -19.05 -3.76 15.02
N TRP A 490 -18.66 -2.58 15.48
CA TRP A 490 -17.31 -2.34 15.98
C TRP A 490 -17.26 -2.44 17.50
N ILE A 491 -16.39 -3.26 18.03
CA ILE A 491 -16.13 -3.44 19.45
C ILE A 491 -14.87 -2.67 19.79
N LYS A 492 -14.97 -1.65 20.65
CA LYS A 492 -13.79 -0.92 21.12
C LYS A 492 -12.91 -1.85 21.96
N LEU A 493 -11.65 -2.02 21.55
CA LEU A 493 -10.66 -2.77 22.30
C LEU A 493 -9.97 -1.87 23.33
N GLY A 494 -9.49 -0.71 22.93
CA GLY A 494 -8.80 0.22 23.83
C GLY A 494 -8.34 1.49 23.14
N HIS A 495 -7.89 2.45 23.97
CA HIS A 495 -7.19 3.66 23.54
C HIS A 495 -5.86 3.75 24.28
N ALA A 496 -4.78 4.05 23.57
CA ALA A 496 -3.46 4.21 24.19
C ALA A 496 -2.56 5.17 23.37
N THR A 497 -1.51 5.63 24.05
CA THR A 497 -0.37 6.26 23.38
C THR A 497 0.73 5.22 23.12
N HIS A 498 1.53 5.47 22.09
CA HIS A 498 2.73 4.68 21.78
C HIS A 498 3.64 4.54 23.01
N GLY A 499 3.90 5.67 23.71
CA GLY A 499 4.76 5.69 24.88
C GLY A 499 4.26 4.81 26.04
N GLN A 500 2.94 4.75 26.28
CA GLN A 500 2.36 3.89 27.33
C GLN A 500 2.62 2.40 27.02
N ILE A 501 2.33 1.96 25.82
CA ILE A 501 2.49 0.54 25.45
C ILE A 501 3.96 0.16 25.40
N LYS A 502 4.81 1.00 24.76
CA LYS A 502 6.25 0.74 24.70
C LYS A 502 6.88 0.68 26.09
N ALA A 503 6.53 1.62 26.99
CA ALA A 503 7.04 1.61 28.35
C ALA A 503 6.67 0.33 29.12
N ALA A 504 5.47 -0.22 28.92
CA ALA A 504 5.10 -1.51 29.53
C ALA A 504 5.95 -2.67 28.96
N VAL A 505 6.20 -2.68 27.66
CA VAL A 505 7.08 -3.68 27.02
C VAL A 505 8.51 -3.56 27.56
N ASP A 506 9.05 -2.34 27.64
CA ASP A 506 10.39 -2.07 28.16
C ASP A 506 10.52 -2.42 29.66
N ALA A 507 9.42 -2.34 30.42
CA ALA A 507 9.33 -2.74 31.82
C ALA A 507 9.18 -4.26 31.99
N GLY A 508 9.10 -5.04 30.89
CA GLY A 508 9.07 -6.49 30.89
C GLY A 508 7.71 -7.08 31.18
N VAL A 509 6.61 -6.49 30.68
CA VAL A 509 5.26 -7.06 30.78
C VAL A 509 5.24 -8.49 30.24
N LYS A 510 4.54 -9.37 30.96
CA LYS A 510 4.43 -10.79 30.64
C LYS A 510 3.00 -11.13 30.19
N PHE A 511 2.87 -12.23 29.45
CA PHE A 511 1.57 -12.79 29.10
C PHE A 511 0.70 -13.05 30.35
N SER A 512 1.31 -13.60 31.41
CA SER A 512 0.63 -13.87 32.69
C SER A 512 0.20 -12.62 33.47
N ASP A 513 0.73 -11.44 33.15
CA ASP A 513 0.20 -10.18 33.70
C ASP A 513 -1.13 -9.81 33.05
N LEU A 514 -1.34 -10.21 31.79
CA LEU A 514 -2.54 -9.90 31.00
C LEU A 514 -3.67 -10.91 31.21
N PHE A 515 -3.34 -12.23 31.16
CA PHE A 515 -4.33 -13.31 31.20
C PHE A 515 -3.97 -14.39 32.21
N ALA A 516 -5.02 -14.91 32.87
CA ALA A 516 -5.01 -16.25 33.43
C ALA A 516 -5.54 -17.24 32.38
N VAL A 517 -5.00 -18.46 32.39
CA VAL A 517 -5.40 -19.54 31.47
C VAL A 517 -5.88 -20.74 32.27
N ASP A 518 -7.06 -21.29 31.93
CA ASP A 518 -7.47 -22.59 32.43
C ASP A 518 -6.90 -23.72 31.57
N THR A 519 -6.09 -24.56 32.17
CA THR A 519 -5.44 -25.72 31.53
C THR A 519 -6.10 -27.05 31.88
N SER A 520 -7.27 -27.05 32.54
CA SER A 520 -7.96 -28.26 33.00
C SER A 520 -8.49 -29.15 31.86
N GLY A 521 -8.68 -28.58 30.66
CA GLY A 521 -9.12 -29.30 29.44
C GLY A 521 -10.56 -29.78 29.49
N GLY A 522 -11.41 -29.19 30.35
CA GLY A 522 -12.81 -29.54 30.44
C GLY A 522 -13.64 -29.28 29.19
N ALA A 523 -14.75 -29.97 28.96
CA ALA A 523 -15.68 -29.71 27.84
C ALA A 523 -16.23 -28.27 27.87
N THR A 524 -16.39 -27.70 29.07
CA THR A 524 -16.77 -26.30 29.29
C THR A 524 -15.67 -25.62 30.11
N PRO A 525 -15.41 -24.33 29.89
CA PRO A 525 -14.45 -23.56 30.69
C PRO A 525 -14.83 -23.54 32.18
N VAL A 526 -13.84 -23.47 33.07
CA VAL A 526 -14.06 -23.19 34.50
C VAL A 526 -14.73 -21.83 34.65
N ALA A 527 -15.53 -21.67 35.69
CA ALA A 527 -16.27 -20.45 35.96
C ALA A 527 -15.36 -19.20 35.97
N GLY A 528 -15.71 -18.20 35.20
CA GLY A 528 -14.98 -16.96 35.04
C GLY A 528 -13.94 -16.98 33.89
N PHE A 529 -13.77 -18.12 33.22
CA PHE A 529 -13.00 -18.21 31.98
C PHE A 529 -13.92 -18.25 30.75
N THR A 530 -13.42 -17.78 29.64
CA THR A 530 -14.11 -17.81 28.35
C THR A 530 -13.28 -18.58 27.34
N ARG A 531 -13.89 -19.55 26.67
CA ARG A 531 -13.24 -20.28 25.57
C ARG A 531 -13.22 -19.43 24.33
N VAL A 532 -12.04 -19.21 23.79
CA VAL A 532 -11.81 -18.49 22.55
C VAL A 532 -11.02 -19.36 21.58
N LYS A 533 -11.21 -19.12 20.28
CA LYS A 533 -10.35 -19.66 19.22
C LYS A 533 -9.76 -18.48 18.48
N HIS A 534 -8.50 -18.52 18.28
CA HIS A 534 -7.74 -17.51 17.55
C HIS A 534 -6.53 -18.18 16.92
N GLY A 535 -5.85 -17.49 16.01
CA GLY A 535 -4.64 -18.06 15.46
C GLY A 535 -3.95 -17.08 14.50
N HIS A 536 -2.84 -17.55 14.00
CA HIS A 536 -2.10 -17.00 12.86
C HIS A 536 -1.63 -18.19 12.00
N GLU A 537 -0.41 -18.71 12.17
CA GLU A 537 -0.01 -19.96 11.47
C GLU A 537 -0.87 -21.16 11.87
N VAL A 538 -1.24 -21.26 13.14
CA VAL A 538 -2.05 -22.37 13.69
C VAL A 538 -3.13 -21.84 14.60
N ALA A 539 -4.37 -22.32 14.36
CA ALA A 539 -5.50 -21.99 15.22
C ALA A 539 -5.36 -22.64 16.60
N THR A 540 -5.48 -21.86 17.64
CA THR A 540 -5.38 -22.29 19.04
C THR A 540 -6.71 -22.06 19.75
N VAL A 541 -7.15 -23.03 20.56
CA VAL A 541 -8.29 -22.91 21.47
C VAL A 541 -7.77 -22.73 22.88
N GLU A 542 -8.18 -21.67 23.54
CA GLU A 542 -7.74 -21.32 24.89
C GLU A 542 -8.94 -20.92 25.77
N ASP A 543 -8.89 -21.29 27.05
CA ASP A 543 -9.81 -20.80 28.06
C ASP A 543 -9.14 -19.67 28.83
N LEU A 544 -9.53 -18.44 28.52
CA LEU A 544 -8.88 -17.22 28.99
C LEU A 544 -9.75 -16.44 29.98
N LYS A 545 -9.08 -15.79 30.92
CA LYS A 545 -9.64 -14.77 31.79
C LYS A 545 -8.72 -13.58 31.82
N LEU A 546 -9.26 -12.40 31.49
CA LEU A 546 -8.51 -11.15 31.60
C LEU A 546 -8.20 -10.86 33.07
N ASN A 547 -6.96 -10.54 33.40
CA ASN A 547 -6.56 -10.07 34.70
C ASN A 547 -7.03 -8.63 34.92
N THR A 548 -7.00 -8.17 36.16
CA THR A 548 -7.40 -6.81 36.54
C THR A 548 -6.22 -6.04 37.12
N GLY A 549 -6.34 -4.70 37.17
CA GLY A 549 -5.31 -3.84 37.73
C GLY A 549 -4.53 -3.09 36.65
N THR A 550 -3.28 -2.77 36.96
CA THR A 550 -2.38 -2.00 36.08
C THR A 550 -1.00 -2.62 36.08
N PHE A 551 -0.27 -2.47 34.96
CA PHE A 551 1.15 -2.76 34.84
C PHE A 551 1.84 -1.51 34.29
N ALA A 552 2.94 -1.08 34.90
CA ALA A 552 3.63 0.18 34.55
C ALA A 552 2.69 1.39 34.45
N GLY A 553 1.61 1.43 35.28
CA GLY A 553 0.64 2.52 35.29
C GLY A 553 -0.42 2.45 34.15
N VAL A 554 -0.41 1.42 33.31
CA VAL A 554 -1.37 1.21 32.22
C VAL A 554 -2.36 0.12 32.63
N PRO A 555 -3.68 0.30 32.43
CA PRO A 555 -4.68 -0.73 32.72
C PRO A 555 -4.42 -2.03 31.92
N ILE A 556 -4.67 -3.17 32.55
CA ILE A 556 -4.41 -4.49 31.92
C ILE A 556 -5.25 -4.71 30.67
N ASP A 557 -6.52 -4.28 30.65
CA ASP A 557 -7.37 -4.35 29.46
C ASP A 557 -6.82 -3.53 28.28
N THR A 558 -6.27 -2.35 28.57
CA THR A 558 -5.57 -1.54 27.57
C THR A 558 -4.32 -2.27 27.05
N LEU A 559 -3.49 -2.84 27.94
CA LEU A 559 -2.30 -3.59 27.51
C LEU A 559 -2.69 -4.81 26.66
N ALA A 560 -3.72 -5.55 27.05
CA ALA A 560 -4.22 -6.71 26.32
C ALA A 560 -4.68 -6.30 24.90
N ALA A 561 -5.35 -5.16 24.76
CA ALA A 561 -5.80 -4.65 23.46
C ALA A 561 -4.64 -4.42 22.46
N PHE A 562 -3.48 -3.98 22.94
CA PHE A 562 -2.34 -3.60 22.08
C PHE A 562 -1.19 -4.61 22.06
N LEU A 563 -1.16 -5.58 22.97
CA LEU A 563 -0.12 -6.61 23.06
C LEU A 563 -0.59 -8.01 22.65
N GLU A 564 -1.86 -8.30 22.89
CA GLU A 564 -2.50 -9.58 22.57
C GLU A 564 -3.83 -9.34 21.84
N THR A 565 -3.78 -8.56 20.78
CA THR A 565 -4.95 -7.97 20.11
C THR A 565 -5.94 -9.04 19.67
N CYS A 566 -5.49 -10.13 19.03
CA CYS A 566 -6.37 -11.20 18.53
C CYS A 566 -7.04 -11.96 19.69
N ARG A 567 -6.29 -12.37 20.72
CA ARG A 567 -6.84 -13.02 21.93
C ARG A 567 -7.85 -12.13 22.65
N TYR A 568 -7.51 -10.84 22.79
CA TYR A 568 -8.39 -9.89 23.46
C TYR A 568 -9.64 -9.58 22.65
N ALA A 569 -9.53 -9.44 21.33
CA ALA A 569 -10.68 -9.27 20.43
C ALA A 569 -11.65 -10.46 20.53
N ALA A 570 -11.13 -11.69 20.50
CA ALA A 570 -11.93 -12.90 20.69
C ALA A 570 -12.63 -12.90 22.07
N LEU A 571 -11.92 -12.57 23.14
CA LEU A 571 -12.46 -12.48 24.50
C LEU A 571 -13.55 -11.42 24.63
N LYS A 572 -13.47 -10.33 23.85
CA LYS A 572 -14.48 -9.27 23.78
C LYS A 572 -15.66 -9.61 22.88
N GLY A 573 -15.64 -10.77 22.20
CA GLY A 573 -16.70 -11.25 21.33
C GLY A 573 -16.67 -10.70 19.91
N ALA A 574 -15.56 -10.16 19.47
CA ALA A 574 -15.32 -9.85 18.06
C ALA A 574 -15.30 -11.14 17.21
N THR A 575 -15.54 -11.04 15.93
CA THR A 575 -15.39 -12.17 15.01
C THR A 575 -13.92 -12.41 14.73
N VAL A 576 -13.45 -13.59 15.12
CA VAL A 576 -12.08 -14.08 14.91
C VAL A 576 -12.19 -15.37 14.10
N GLU A 577 -12.73 -15.25 12.90
CA GLU A 577 -13.04 -16.37 12.01
C GLU A 577 -12.58 -16.11 10.58
N PHE A 578 -11.98 -14.93 10.31
CA PHE A 578 -11.42 -14.62 9.00
C PHE A 578 -10.23 -15.53 8.70
N GLU A 579 -10.01 -15.77 7.41
CA GLU A 579 -9.00 -16.71 6.94
C GLU A 579 -8.12 -16.03 5.91
N LYS A 580 -6.84 -15.86 6.24
CA LYS A 580 -5.85 -15.19 5.40
C LYS A 580 -6.41 -13.87 4.87
N PHE A 581 -6.58 -12.94 5.81
CA PHE A 581 -7.00 -11.57 5.50
C PHE A 581 -5.77 -10.75 5.14
N GLU A 582 -5.50 -10.66 3.86
CA GLU A 582 -4.26 -10.14 3.29
C GLU A 582 -4.35 -8.64 2.95
N GLY A 583 -4.31 -8.34 1.66
CA GLY A 583 -4.26 -6.99 1.14
C GLY A 583 -5.50 -6.16 1.42
N VAL A 584 -5.28 -4.85 1.61
CA VAL A 584 -6.34 -3.84 1.76
C VAL A 584 -6.09 -2.67 0.82
N ALA A 585 -7.15 -2.05 0.29
CA ALA A 585 -7.07 -0.89 -0.57
C ALA A 585 -8.20 0.10 -0.31
N TYR A 586 -8.07 1.35 -0.77
CA TYR A 586 -9.03 2.42 -0.55
C TYR A 586 -9.42 3.10 -1.86
N ASN A 587 -10.72 3.33 -2.05
CA ASN A 587 -11.35 4.07 -3.13
C ASN A 587 -12.05 5.30 -2.53
N ALA A 588 -11.38 6.42 -2.62
CA ALA A 588 -11.83 7.67 -2.00
C ALA A 588 -13.12 8.19 -2.66
N ARG A 589 -13.21 8.10 -3.99
CA ARG A 589 -14.35 8.60 -4.76
C ARG A 589 -15.67 7.93 -4.38
N ASP A 590 -15.64 6.59 -4.17
CA ASP A 590 -16.84 5.82 -3.89
C ASP A 590 -17.04 5.59 -2.38
N ASN A 591 -16.12 6.12 -1.57
CA ASN A 591 -16.08 5.93 -0.12
C ASN A 591 -16.13 4.45 0.25
N LYS A 592 -15.25 3.65 -0.36
CA LYS A 592 -15.14 2.21 -0.19
C LYS A 592 -13.72 1.80 0.16
N ALA A 593 -13.62 0.72 0.92
CA ALA A 593 -12.38 -0.02 1.07
C ALA A 593 -12.53 -1.40 0.43
N TYR A 594 -11.41 -2.05 0.14
CA TYR A 594 -11.35 -3.41 -0.38
C TYR A 594 -10.49 -4.26 0.53
N ALA A 595 -10.81 -5.55 0.62
CA ALA A 595 -10.13 -6.52 1.46
C ALA A 595 -10.00 -7.87 0.73
N ALA A 596 -8.80 -8.44 0.70
CA ALA A 596 -8.55 -9.75 0.13
C ALA A 596 -8.69 -10.83 1.20
N MET A 597 -9.43 -11.89 0.88
CA MET A 597 -9.47 -13.14 1.63
C MET A 597 -8.91 -14.21 0.69
N THR A 598 -7.69 -14.64 0.94
CA THR A 598 -6.99 -15.61 0.07
C THR A 598 -7.76 -16.90 -0.08
N ARG A 599 -8.51 -17.28 0.93
CA ARG A 599 -9.46 -18.40 0.88
C ARG A 599 -10.63 -18.18 1.83
N MET A 600 -11.76 -18.76 1.53
CA MET A 600 -12.89 -18.88 2.44
C MET A 600 -12.96 -20.33 2.92
N ALA A 601 -12.24 -20.60 4.01
CA ALA A 601 -12.10 -21.94 4.59
C ALA A 601 -12.06 -21.83 6.13
N ASN A 602 -11.84 -22.92 6.80
CA ASN A 602 -11.65 -22.97 8.26
C ASN A 602 -12.71 -22.17 9.03
N GLY A 603 -12.36 -21.05 9.67
CA GLY A 603 -13.27 -20.20 10.41
C GLY A 603 -14.44 -19.63 9.61
N MET A 604 -14.24 -19.39 8.30
CA MET A 604 -15.27 -18.81 7.43
C MET A 604 -16.31 -19.82 6.92
N GLU A 605 -16.07 -21.13 7.07
CA GLU A 605 -17.04 -22.15 6.66
C GLU A 605 -18.21 -22.22 7.65
N ASN A 606 -19.43 -22.52 7.13
CA ASN A 606 -20.57 -22.78 8.00
C ASN A 606 -20.34 -24.07 8.82
N LYS A 607 -20.23 -23.95 10.13
CA LYS A 607 -19.93 -25.01 11.08
C LYS A 607 -20.90 -25.05 12.23
N SER A 608 -20.88 -26.13 13.00
CA SER A 608 -21.57 -26.19 14.29
C SER A 608 -20.67 -25.64 15.40
N VAL A 609 -21.24 -24.89 16.31
CA VAL A 609 -20.55 -24.47 17.55
C VAL A 609 -20.25 -25.70 18.42
N THR A 610 -18.97 -25.85 18.78
CA THR A 610 -18.45 -26.97 19.60
C THR A 610 -17.41 -26.46 20.59
N SER A 611 -16.84 -27.34 21.39
CA SER A 611 -15.74 -26.99 22.30
C SER A 611 -14.43 -26.63 21.55
N THR A 612 -14.31 -27.02 20.29
CA THR A 612 -13.16 -26.68 19.43
C THR A 612 -13.48 -25.60 18.38
N GLU A 613 -14.75 -25.26 18.23
CA GLU A 613 -15.29 -24.19 17.38
C GLU A 613 -16.25 -23.35 18.22
N PRO A 614 -15.75 -22.47 19.12
CA PRO A 614 -16.60 -21.78 20.11
C PRO A 614 -17.48 -20.68 19.51
N ALA A 615 -17.25 -20.30 18.26
CA ALA A 615 -18.03 -19.32 17.51
C ALA A 615 -18.37 -19.82 16.10
N ASN A 616 -19.35 -19.24 15.44
CA ASN A 616 -19.74 -19.47 14.04
C ASN A 616 -20.50 -18.25 13.52
N ASP A 617 -19.82 -17.11 13.52
CA ASP A 617 -20.37 -15.84 13.02
C ASP A 617 -20.41 -15.82 11.50
N ILE A 618 -19.34 -16.33 10.88
CA ILE A 618 -19.19 -16.43 9.42
C ILE A 618 -19.64 -17.82 8.99
N ARG A 619 -20.62 -17.88 8.10
CA ARG A 619 -21.26 -19.13 7.67
C ARG A 619 -21.34 -19.19 6.15
N LEU A 620 -20.17 -19.35 5.49
CA LEU A 620 -20.04 -19.34 4.03
C LEU A 620 -19.81 -20.74 3.48
N LYS A 621 -19.95 -20.85 2.16
CA LYS A 621 -19.50 -22.02 1.41
C LYS A 621 -17.98 -21.99 1.32
N LYS A 622 -17.36 -23.15 1.54
CA LYS A 622 -15.92 -23.30 1.31
C LYS A 622 -15.54 -22.95 -0.11
N ASN A 623 -14.48 -22.14 -0.24
CA ASN A 623 -13.89 -21.78 -1.55
C ASN A 623 -12.38 -21.55 -1.35
N GLY A 624 -11.55 -22.43 -1.92
CA GLY A 624 -10.09 -22.35 -1.86
C GLY A 624 -9.48 -21.28 -2.76
N SER A 625 -10.29 -20.76 -3.71
CA SER A 625 -9.88 -19.70 -4.64
C SER A 625 -10.09 -18.29 -4.07
N GLY A 626 -10.73 -18.16 -2.91
CA GLY A 626 -10.88 -16.90 -2.17
C GLY A 626 -11.80 -15.86 -2.82
N ALA A 627 -11.76 -14.65 -2.26
CA ALA A 627 -12.54 -13.51 -2.74
C ALA A 627 -11.93 -12.17 -2.35
N VAL A 628 -12.21 -11.15 -3.13
CA VAL A 628 -12.04 -9.74 -2.74
C VAL A 628 -13.39 -9.20 -2.29
N TYR A 629 -13.40 -8.60 -1.11
CA TYR A 629 -14.56 -7.94 -0.52
C TYR A 629 -14.50 -6.43 -0.72
N GLN A 630 -15.67 -5.79 -0.80
CA GLN A 630 -15.80 -4.34 -0.66
C GLN A 630 -16.44 -3.99 0.67
N LEU A 631 -15.97 -2.90 1.30
CA LEU A 631 -16.47 -2.37 2.55
C LEU A 631 -17.01 -0.96 2.28
N SER A 632 -18.27 -0.70 2.65
CA SER A 632 -18.87 0.64 2.54
C SER A 632 -18.49 1.46 3.77
N LEU A 633 -17.91 2.65 3.58
CA LEU A 633 -17.47 3.54 4.64
C LEU A 633 -18.52 4.62 4.92
N GLN A 634 -18.81 4.91 6.20
CA GLN A 634 -19.80 5.90 6.59
C GLN A 634 -19.35 6.72 7.80
N PRO A 635 -19.75 8.01 7.87
CA PRO A 635 -19.59 8.83 9.07
C PRO A 635 -20.67 8.56 10.11
N GLY A 636 -20.44 9.05 11.34
CA GLY A 636 -21.47 9.09 12.39
C GLY A 636 -21.85 7.73 12.97
N TRP A 637 -20.95 6.74 12.90
CA TRP A 637 -21.18 5.40 13.41
C TRP A 637 -20.85 5.28 14.90
N PHE A 638 -21.39 4.26 15.53
CA PHE A 638 -21.21 3.99 16.96
C PHE A 638 -20.58 2.61 17.17
N ASP A 639 -19.82 2.46 18.25
CA ASP A 639 -19.33 1.17 18.70
C ASP A 639 -20.46 0.34 19.37
N SER A 640 -20.16 -0.89 19.73
CA SER A 640 -21.12 -1.81 20.36
C SER A 640 -21.62 -1.36 21.74
N ALA A 641 -20.95 -0.42 22.38
CA ALA A 641 -21.37 0.19 23.66
C ALA A 641 -22.18 1.49 23.44
N GLY A 642 -22.43 1.90 22.19
CA GLY A 642 -23.16 3.12 21.85
C GLY A 642 -22.32 4.39 21.93
N THR A 643 -20.99 4.27 21.96
CA THR A 643 -20.08 5.42 21.92
C THR A 643 -19.78 5.77 20.46
N ALA A 644 -19.83 7.06 20.11
CA ALA A 644 -19.51 7.51 18.76
C ALA A 644 -18.05 7.18 18.39
N ILE A 645 -17.85 6.63 17.20
CA ILE A 645 -16.54 6.45 16.61
C ILE A 645 -16.15 7.75 15.89
N ASP A 646 -15.07 8.40 16.34
CA ASP A 646 -14.59 9.69 15.81
C ASP A 646 -13.91 9.52 14.46
N SER A 647 -14.68 9.08 13.45
CA SER A 647 -14.22 8.91 12.08
C SER A 647 -15.37 9.09 11.09
N ALA A 648 -15.07 9.68 9.93
CA ALA A 648 -15.97 9.72 8.79
C ALA A 648 -15.89 8.46 7.90
N PHE A 649 -15.01 7.52 8.21
CA PHE A 649 -14.66 6.38 7.35
C PHE A 649 -14.80 5.05 8.08
N VAL A 650 -15.90 4.86 8.80
CA VAL A 650 -16.16 3.59 9.51
C VAL A 650 -16.74 2.57 8.54
N PRO A 651 -16.13 1.38 8.36
CA PRO A 651 -16.70 0.31 7.55
C PRO A 651 -17.98 -0.23 8.23
N VAL A 652 -19.09 -0.26 7.49
CA VAL A 652 -20.41 -0.62 8.05
C VAL A 652 -21.01 -1.85 7.39
N VAL A 653 -20.69 -2.10 6.13
CA VAL A 653 -21.11 -3.29 5.38
C VAL A 653 -19.90 -3.85 4.69
N MET A 654 -19.76 -5.16 4.73
CA MET A 654 -18.74 -5.93 3.98
C MET A 654 -19.45 -6.96 3.11
N GLU A 655 -19.13 -6.99 1.80
CA GLU A 655 -19.73 -7.93 0.84
C GLU A 655 -18.72 -8.35 -0.21
N ALA A 656 -18.83 -9.59 -0.69
CA ALA A 656 -17.95 -10.10 -1.74
C ALA A 656 -18.18 -9.33 -3.05
N LEU A 657 -17.08 -8.91 -3.69
CA LEU A 657 -17.06 -8.15 -4.94
C LEU A 657 -16.58 -9.02 -6.12
N VAL A 658 -15.44 -9.68 -5.96
CA VAL A 658 -14.86 -10.60 -6.94
C VAL A 658 -14.60 -11.92 -6.24
N VAL A 659 -15.16 -13.00 -6.75
CA VAL A 659 -15.07 -14.33 -6.14
C VAL A 659 -14.37 -15.29 -7.10
N GLY A 660 -13.34 -15.97 -6.59
CA GLY A 660 -12.67 -17.06 -7.27
C GLY A 660 -13.56 -18.31 -7.40
N GLU A 661 -13.15 -19.28 -8.17
CA GLU A 661 -13.91 -20.51 -8.37
C GLU A 661 -12.99 -21.73 -8.43
N ASP A 662 -13.20 -22.63 -7.49
CA ASP A 662 -12.50 -23.92 -7.46
C ASP A 662 -12.94 -24.82 -8.62
N MET A 663 -12.00 -25.57 -9.17
CA MET A 663 -12.27 -26.61 -10.20
C MET A 663 -11.44 -27.86 -9.94
N ALA A 664 -11.80 -28.95 -10.60
CA ALA A 664 -10.93 -30.13 -10.67
C ALA A 664 -9.60 -29.74 -11.33
N ALA A 665 -8.50 -30.30 -10.86
CA ALA A 665 -7.18 -30.02 -11.41
C ALA A 665 -7.16 -30.30 -12.93
N ASP A 666 -6.69 -29.33 -13.72
CA ASP A 666 -6.44 -29.53 -15.14
C ASP A 666 -5.13 -30.29 -15.39
N THR A 667 -4.75 -30.44 -16.64
CA THR A 667 -3.53 -31.19 -17.04
C THR A 667 -2.24 -30.54 -16.58
N ASP A 668 -2.23 -29.24 -16.34
CA ASP A 668 -1.09 -28.49 -15.85
C ASP A 668 -1.06 -28.43 -14.31
N GLY A 669 -2.18 -28.72 -13.64
CA GLY A 669 -2.33 -28.73 -12.19
C GLY A 669 -3.09 -27.53 -11.63
N ASN A 670 -3.67 -26.65 -12.48
CA ASN A 670 -4.52 -25.57 -11.99
C ASN A 670 -5.78 -26.14 -11.33
N LYS A 671 -6.12 -25.63 -10.14
CA LYS A 671 -7.31 -26.00 -9.34
C LYS A 671 -8.33 -24.89 -9.21
N SER A 672 -8.03 -23.73 -9.77
CA SER A 672 -8.94 -22.58 -9.88
C SER A 672 -9.12 -22.22 -11.36
N ARG A 673 -10.30 -21.67 -11.69
CA ARG A 673 -10.60 -21.24 -13.06
C ARG A 673 -9.65 -20.14 -13.50
N LEU A 674 -9.08 -20.29 -14.70
CA LEU A 674 -8.07 -19.38 -15.26
C LEU A 674 -8.62 -18.00 -15.67
N ASP A 675 -9.95 -17.86 -15.79
CA ASP A 675 -10.63 -16.59 -16.08
C ASP A 675 -11.14 -15.86 -14.83
N LYS A 676 -10.83 -16.39 -13.63
CA LYS A 676 -11.14 -15.82 -12.32
C LYS A 676 -9.90 -15.69 -11.45
N ILE A 677 -10.00 -14.90 -10.41
CA ILE A 677 -8.93 -14.80 -9.39
C ILE A 677 -8.77 -16.13 -8.66
N ALA A 678 -7.56 -16.37 -8.18
CA ALA A 678 -7.25 -17.46 -7.27
C ALA A 678 -6.37 -16.93 -6.13
N SER A 679 -6.81 -17.13 -4.90
CA SER A 679 -6.11 -16.68 -3.69
C SER A 679 -5.63 -15.23 -3.81
N PRO A 680 -6.56 -14.26 -3.88
CA PRO A 680 -6.21 -12.84 -3.94
C PRO A 680 -5.48 -12.45 -2.67
N ASP A 681 -4.43 -11.68 -2.85
CA ASP A 681 -3.54 -11.25 -1.79
C ASP A 681 -3.34 -9.72 -1.87
N ASN A 682 -2.31 -9.26 -2.57
CA ASN A 682 -1.97 -7.86 -2.69
C ASN A 682 -3.07 -7.06 -3.42
N LEU A 683 -3.52 -5.94 -2.83
CA LEU A 683 -4.51 -5.05 -3.41
C LEU A 683 -3.98 -3.62 -3.53
N PHE A 684 -4.30 -2.96 -4.65
CA PHE A 684 -4.13 -1.53 -4.82
C PHE A 684 -5.24 -0.94 -5.70
N PHE A 685 -5.80 0.21 -5.31
CA PHE A 685 -6.80 0.91 -6.11
C PHE A 685 -6.24 2.19 -6.72
N SER A 686 -6.37 2.35 -8.04
CA SER A 686 -6.06 3.59 -8.74
C SER A 686 -7.34 4.39 -8.95
N GLU A 687 -7.43 5.55 -8.32
CA GLU A 687 -8.55 6.48 -8.48
C GLU A 687 -8.69 6.99 -9.93
N ARG A 688 -7.57 7.22 -10.59
CA ARG A 688 -7.54 7.76 -11.95
C ARG A 688 -7.94 6.73 -12.99
N MET A 689 -7.48 5.50 -12.83
CA MET A 689 -7.84 4.41 -13.73
C MET A 689 -9.21 3.79 -13.40
N ARG A 690 -9.75 4.01 -12.21
CA ARG A 690 -10.95 3.35 -11.68
C ARG A 690 -10.79 1.84 -11.65
N VAL A 691 -9.58 1.37 -11.31
CA VAL A 691 -9.20 -0.03 -11.35
C VAL A 691 -8.68 -0.48 -10.00
N LEU A 692 -9.24 -1.57 -9.50
CA LEU A 692 -8.68 -2.35 -8.41
C LEU A 692 -7.73 -3.39 -9.01
N PHE A 693 -6.45 -3.26 -8.69
CA PHE A 693 -5.44 -4.24 -9.04
C PHE A 693 -5.38 -5.30 -7.95
N ILE A 694 -5.27 -6.57 -8.36
CA ILE A 694 -5.33 -7.74 -7.48
C ILE A 694 -4.16 -8.66 -7.84
N GLY A 695 -3.22 -8.85 -6.90
CA GLY A 695 -2.16 -9.84 -6.98
C GLY A 695 -2.62 -11.17 -6.38
N GLU A 696 -2.04 -12.26 -6.84
CA GLU A 696 -2.31 -13.62 -6.34
C GLU A 696 -1.12 -14.16 -5.56
N ASP A 697 -1.38 -14.78 -4.41
CA ASP A 697 -0.55 -15.80 -3.75
C ASP A 697 -1.27 -17.13 -3.80
N SER A 698 -1.17 -17.85 -4.93
CA SER A 698 -2.00 -19.01 -5.16
C SER A 698 -1.20 -20.30 -5.40
N GLY A 699 -1.45 -21.27 -4.54
CA GLY A 699 -1.14 -22.66 -4.85
C GLY A 699 -2.10 -23.32 -5.86
N ASN A 700 -3.15 -22.63 -6.31
CA ASN A 700 -4.20 -23.15 -7.18
C ASN A 700 -4.06 -22.73 -8.66
N HIS A 701 -3.24 -21.73 -8.97
CA HIS A 701 -2.77 -21.42 -10.31
C HIS A 701 -1.30 -21.83 -10.49
N VAL A 702 -0.97 -22.46 -11.60
CA VAL A 702 0.42 -22.81 -11.95
C VAL A 702 1.26 -21.55 -12.13
N ASN A 703 0.69 -20.56 -12.82
CA ASN A 703 1.26 -19.23 -12.96
C ASN A 703 0.30 -18.22 -12.34
N ASN A 704 0.70 -17.63 -11.24
CA ASN A 704 -0.05 -16.57 -10.58
C ASN A 704 -0.16 -15.33 -11.47
N ALA A 705 -1.13 -14.49 -11.18
CA ALA A 705 -1.47 -13.35 -12.01
C ALA A 705 -1.55 -12.05 -11.25
N LEU A 706 -1.33 -10.95 -11.98
CA LEU A 706 -1.83 -9.63 -11.61
C LEU A 706 -3.08 -9.33 -12.45
N TRP A 707 -4.17 -8.99 -11.77
CA TRP A 707 -5.46 -8.68 -12.38
C TRP A 707 -5.77 -7.19 -12.29
N ALA A 708 -6.52 -6.69 -13.27
CA ALA A 708 -7.15 -5.38 -13.27
C ALA A 708 -8.68 -5.56 -13.24
N TYR A 709 -9.32 -5.11 -12.15
CA TYR A 709 -10.78 -5.10 -12.02
C TYR A 709 -11.29 -3.67 -12.12
N HIS A 710 -12.01 -3.35 -13.20
CA HIS A 710 -12.57 -2.02 -13.42
C HIS A 710 -13.88 -1.88 -12.64
N VAL A 711 -13.90 -1.09 -11.56
CA VAL A 711 -15.03 -1.05 -10.61
C VAL A 711 -16.34 -0.54 -11.21
N ASP A 712 -16.30 0.36 -12.22
CA ASP A 712 -17.50 0.94 -12.83
C ASP A 712 -18.15 -0.01 -13.86
N SER A 713 -17.37 -0.92 -14.50
CA SER A 713 -17.88 -1.87 -15.50
C SER A 713 -17.99 -3.30 -14.99
N GLY A 714 -17.34 -3.62 -13.85
CA GLY A 714 -17.24 -4.98 -13.33
C GLY A 714 -16.34 -5.91 -14.17
N LYS A 715 -15.56 -5.36 -15.11
CA LYS A 715 -14.69 -6.15 -15.98
C LYS A 715 -13.41 -6.56 -15.26
N LEU A 716 -13.14 -7.86 -15.16
CA LEU A 716 -11.91 -8.45 -14.63
C LEU A 716 -11.00 -8.89 -15.78
N VAL A 717 -9.72 -8.52 -15.74
CA VAL A 717 -8.76 -8.80 -16.80
C VAL A 717 -7.41 -9.19 -16.20
N ARG A 718 -6.83 -10.34 -16.61
CA ARG A 718 -5.45 -10.70 -16.28
C ARG A 718 -4.50 -9.84 -17.11
N ILE A 719 -3.63 -9.05 -16.47
CA ILE A 719 -2.71 -8.15 -17.16
C ILE A 719 -1.25 -8.59 -17.12
N LEU A 720 -0.91 -9.51 -16.22
CA LEU A 720 0.43 -10.10 -16.10
C LEU A 720 0.30 -11.55 -15.66
N SER A 721 1.12 -12.43 -16.20
CA SER A 721 1.35 -13.79 -15.73
C SER A 721 2.76 -13.88 -15.16
N LEU A 722 2.92 -14.44 -13.97
CA LEU A 722 4.19 -14.56 -13.27
C LEU A 722 4.88 -15.91 -13.55
N PRO A 723 6.16 -16.08 -13.22
CA PRO A 723 6.82 -17.38 -13.30
C PRO A 723 6.06 -18.44 -12.53
N MET A 724 6.15 -19.71 -12.99
CA MET A 724 5.54 -20.85 -12.32
C MET A 724 5.85 -20.84 -10.80
N GLY A 725 4.81 -20.97 -9.99
CA GLY A 725 4.89 -21.01 -8.53
C GLY A 725 5.21 -19.68 -7.84
N ALA A 726 5.49 -18.62 -8.60
CA ALA A 726 5.77 -17.31 -8.03
C ALA A 726 4.50 -16.62 -7.54
N GLU A 727 4.61 -15.91 -6.45
CA GLU A 727 3.60 -15.00 -5.91
C GLU A 727 3.69 -13.60 -6.54
N SER A 728 2.56 -12.89 -6.65
CA SER A 728 2.47 -11.50 -7.11
C SER A 728 2.52 -10.52 -5.95
N THR A 729 3.66 -9.90 -5.73
CA THR A 729 3.92 -9.02 -4.59
C THR A 729 4.28 -7.59 -5.01
N GLY A 730 4.55 -6.72 -4.04
CA GLY A 730 5.04 -5.36 -4.27
C GLY A 730 4.06 -4.43 -4.97
N LEU A 731 2.77 -4.74 -4.93
CA LEU A 731 1.76 -4.03 -5.69
C LEU A 731 1.54 -2.61 -5.19
N GLN A 732 1.90 -1.65 -6.02
CA GLN A 732 1.59 -0.23 -5.86
C GLN A 732 1.35 0.39 -7.23
N VAL A 733 0.36 1.27 -7.36
CA VAL A 733 0.19 2.06 -8.57
C VAL A 733 0.54 3.52 -8.28
N VAL A 734 1.40 4.08 -9.12
CA VAL A 734 1.72 5.51 -9.11
C VAL A 734 1.17 6.10 -10.40
N ASP A 735 0.05 6.81 -10.28
CA ASP A 735 -0.68 7.33 -11.44
C ASP A 735 0.08 8.42 -12.19
N ASN A 736 0.99 9.13 -11.51
CA ASN A 736 1.83 10.13 -12.13
C ASN A 736 3.12 10.37 -11.34
N LEU A 737 4.24 9.97 -11.89
CA LEU A 737 5.59 10.36 -11.47
C LEU A 737 6.29 11.01 -12.65
N ASN A 738 6.39 12.35 -12.63
CA ASN A 738 7.06 13.15 -13.68
C ASN A 738 6.57 12.84 -15.10
N GLY A 739 5.25 12.67 -15.28
CA GLY A 739 4.64 12.45 -16.60
C GLY A 739 4.42 10.99 -16.98
N HIS A 740 4.74 10.03 -16.12
CA HIS A 740 4.58 8.59 -16.37
C HIS A 740 3.86 7.89 -15.22
N ALA A 741 3.11 6.84 -15.52
CA ALA A 741 2.47 5.98 -14.55
C ALA A 741 3.22 4.63 -14.45
N TYR A 742 3.14 4.02 -13.27
CA TYR A 742 3.80 2.76 -12.95
C TYR A 742 2.85 1.86 -12.18
N ILE A 743 2.78 0.59 -12.58
CA ILE A 743 2.13 -0.48 -11.79
C ILE A 743 3.27 -1.34 -11.27
N MET A 744 3.71 -1.08 -10.03
CA MET A 744 4.75 -1.87 -9.38
C MET A 744 4.26 -3.30 -9.18
N SER A 745 5.09 -4.27 -9.50
CA SER A 745 4.81 -5.69 -9.31
C SER A 745 6.14 -6.43 -9.21
N ASN A 746 6.37 -7.02 -8.05
CA ASN A 746 7.46 -7.94 -7.83
C ASN A 746 6.97 -9.37 -8.06
N TYR A 747 7.86 -10.32 -7.98
CA TYR A 747 7.51 -11.70 -7.68
C TYR A 747 8.52 -12.33 -6.71
N GLN A 748 8.04 -13.24 -5.88
CA GLN A 748 8.86 -13.98 -4.92
C GLN A 748 8.74 -15.50 -5.12
N HIS A 749 9.66 -16.27 -4.56
CA HIS A 749 9.77 -17.74 -4.53
C HIS A 749 9.41 -18.47 -5.84
N ALA A 750 9.80 -17.90 -6.98
CA ALA A 750 9.58 -18.52 -8.29
C ALA A 750 10.13 -19.95 -8.37
N GLY A 751 9.36 -20.85 -8.96
CA GLY A 751 9.73 -22.26 -9.08
C GLY A 751 9.16 -23.17 -8.01
N ASP A 752 8.35 -22.65 -7.07
CA ASP A 752 7.62 -23.48 -6.13
C ASP A 752 6.64 -24.40 -6.87
N LYS A 753 6.62 -25.66 -6.43
CA LYS A 753 5.81 -26.68 -7.12
C LYS A 753 4.31 -26.47 -6.92
N ASN A 754 3.88 -26.08 -5.74
CA ASN A 754 2.48 -25.92 -5.37
C ASN A 754 1.59 -27.07 -5.90
N SER A 755 0.48 -26.78 -6.61
CA SER A 755 -0.38 -27.78 -7.24
C SER A 755 0.05 -28.19 -8.63
N THR A 756 1.16 -27.64 -9.17
CA THR A 756 1.63 -27.92 -10.53
C THR A 756 1.81 -29.42 -10.77
N ALA A 757 1.22 -29.91 -11.85
CA ALA A 757 1.36 -31.32 -12.26
C ALA A 757 2.84 -31.65 -12.48
N GLN A 758 3.28 -32.85 -12.05
CA GLN A 758 4.70 -33.23 -12.06
C GLN A 758 5.34 -33.07 -13.45
N ALA A 759 4.63 -33.47 -14.51
CA ALA A 759 5.12 -33.37 -15.89
C ALA A 759 5.34 -31.92 -16.32
N THR A 760 4.46 -31.01 -15.95
CA THR A 760 4.57 -29.57 -16.22
C THR A 760 5.70 -28.95 -15.40
N PHE A 761 5.78 -29.28 -14.11
CA PHE A 761 6.85 -28.84 -13.23
C PHE A 761 8.24 -29.23 -13.75
N ASP A 762 8.42 -30.50 -14.17
CA ASP A 762 9.70 -31.02 -14.68
C ASP A 762 10.16 -30.33 -15.97
N ARG A 763 9.24 -29.85 -16.83
CA ARG A 763 9.58 -29.11 -18.03
C ARG A 763 10.04 -27.67 -17.71
N ILE A 764 9.45 -27.03 -16.71
CA ILE A 764 9.60 -25.59 -16.48
C ILE A 764 10.67 -25.30 -15.42
N LYS A 765 10.79 -26.11 -14.34
CA LYS A 765 11.68 -25.84 -13.19
C LYS A 765 13.13 -25.53 -13.58
N GLY A 766 13.66 -26.17 -14.60
CA GLY A 766 15.04 -25.95 -15.09
C GLY A 766 15.24 -24.65 -15.85
N LEU A 767 14.16 -23.91 -16.16
CA LEU A 767 14.20 -22.60 -16.82
C LEU A 767 14.14 -21.45 -15.82
N ILE A 768 13.82 -21.73 -14.55
CA ILE A 768 13.71 -20.74 -13.46
C ILE A 768 14.96 -20.78 -12.61
N ASN A 769 15.55 -19.61 -12.36
CA ASN A 769 16.57 -19.46 -11.32
C ASN A 769 15.85 -19.18 -9.97
N THR A 770 15.75 -20.17 -9.11
CA THR A 770 15.04 -20.10 -7.83
C THR A 770 15.71 -19.20 -6.77
N ASP A 771 16.99 -18.84 -6.96
CA ASP A 771 17.69 -17.91 -6.08
C ASP A 771 17.42 -16.44 -6.44
N LYS A 772 16.78 -16.21 -7.61
CA LYS A 772 16.54 -14.90 -8.16
C LYS A 772 15.06 -14.53 -8.01
N ALA A 773 14.80 -13.36 -7.45
CA ALA A 773 13.51 -12.71 -7.46
C ALA A 773 13.64 -11.29 -8.00
N GLU A 774 12.62 -10.80 -8.67
CA GLU A 774 12.66 -9.53 -9.38
C GLU A 774 11.80 -8.48 -8.66
N VAL A 775 12.40 -7.30 -8.48
CA VAL A 775 11.70 -6.06 -8.16
C VAL A 775 11.46 -5.32 -9.46
N GLY A 776 10.19 -5.15 -9.82
CA GLY A 776 9.85 -4.65 -11.15
C GLY A 776 8.53 -3.87 -11.22
N TYR A 777 8.15 -3.55 -12.44
CA TYR A 777 6.90 -2.83 -12.71
C TYR A 777 6.40 -3.07 -14.14
N LEU A 778 5.11 -2.90 -14.35
CA LEU A 778 4.53 -2.72 -15.68
C LEU A 778 4.67 -1.25 -16.06
N GLY A 779 5.43 -1.00 -17.14
CA GLY A 779 5.72 0.32 -17.68
C GLY A 779 5.15 0.53 -19.07
N GLY A 780 5.54 1.67 -19.68
CA GLY A 780 5.03 2.12 -20.98
C GLY A 780 3.78 2.98 -20.91
N LEU A 781 3.38 3.39 -19.68
CA LEU A 781 2.18 4.17 -19.44
C LEU A 781 2.48 5.67 -19.36
N PRO A 782 1.65 6.54 -19.98
CA PRO A 782 1.66 7.97 -19.71
C PRO A 782 1.10 8.22 -18.30
N ALA A 783 1.31 9.43 -17.77
CA ALA A 783 0.64 9.82 -16.53
C ALA A 783 -0.89 9.67 -16.67
N MET A 784 -1.50 9.07 -15.70
CA MET A 784 -2.94 9.02 -15.51
C MET A 784 -3.34 10.27 -14.70
N ARG A 785 -3.85 11.29 -15.36
CA ARG A 785 -4.14 12.61 -14.78
C ARG A 785 -5.61 12.87 -14.66
#